data_5be39ea049202531f1a897635f1e3dba
#
_entry.id   5be39ea049202531f1a897635f1e3dba
#
_cell.length_a   1.000
_cell.length_b   1.000
_cell.length_c   1.000
_cell.angle_alpha   90.00
_cell.angle_beta   90.00
_cell.angle_gamma   90.00
#
_symmetry.space_group_name_H-M   'P 1'
#
loop_
_entity.id
_entity.type
_entity.pdbx_description
1 polymer ?
#
loop_
_entity_poly.entity_id
_entity_poly.type
_entity_poly.pdbx_seq_one_letter_code
_entity_poly.pdbx_strand_id
1 'polypeptide(L)'
;MLKYIGNIVVKEQEGHKFYDAPRFPPVTGNRPDGLKQLLDAKGPKAVADWVKDQKKLLICDTTCRDAHQSLLATRVRTRDIVKGMEGTSEILADAFSLECWGGATFDVAYRFLHESPWERLDLIRQKAPNLLLQMLLRGANAVGYTNYPDNVIREFIKEAARSGIDVFRVFDSLNWIPGMEVAMDEVLKQDKICQATICYTGDILDPKRDKYPLEYYVNLAKELEKRGAHMLAIKDMSGILKPYAAKKLVSTLKQEIGIPIQLHTHDTSGNQVAALLLAAEAGVDVVDCAISSMAGMTSQPSMNAVVAALQGTERDTGLDLKCLQYLTEYWEDVRKRYDSFEGGLTCNNADIYRYEIPGGQYTNLKPQVESLGLGSRFMEVKENYRKVNEMLGDIVKVTPSSKMVGDLAIFMTQNQLTPENIVEKGEALAFPDSAVSYFSGMMGQPAGGFPEDLQRVVLKDKKPITCRPGELLPPVDFEAKEREMASFDTNPSWRAVLSYCLYPKVVEDFVKNQKEYGYIMRLGSHVFFHGLAVGETNKVNIADGKTLVIKYLGLGEVDSEGMRTVSFELNGIRRDVQVPDEAAQKNIARVPMVDPEDKSQVGASIPGAVSKINVKVGDTVEKNQTLLTIEAMKMETAITARMSGTVESIEIHEGDTVKGGQLLMTIK
;
A
#
# COMPACT_ATOMS: atom_id res chain seq x y z
N MET A 1 -15.90 -3.08 20.73
CA MET A 1 -16.56 -2.05 19.89
C MET A 1 -16.80 -0.74 20.64
N LEU A 2 -17.50 -0.69 21.80
CA LEU A 2 -17.69 0.56 22.56
C LEU A 2 -16.35 1.20 22.97
N LYS A 3 -15.39 0.40 23.45
CA LYS A 3 -14.05 0.88 23.79
C LYS A 3 -13.34 1.50 22.58
N TYR A 4 -13.49 0.92 21.39
CA TYR A 4 -12.93 1.49 20.17
C TYR A 4 -13.54 2.87 19.85
N ILE A 5 -14.89 2.98 19.85
CA ILE A 5 -15.57 4.27 19.61
C ILE A 5 -15.15 5.29 20.68
N GLY A 6 -15.06 4.85 21.95
CA GLY A 6 -14.60 5.70 23.06
C GLY A 6 -13.19 6.25 22.84
N ASN A 7 -12.26 5.42 22.39
CA ASN A 7 -10.88 5.85 22.06
C ASN A 7 -10.88 6.92 20.95
N ILE A 8 -11.72 6.76 19.91
CA ILE A 8 -11.82 7.75 18.83
C ILE A 8 -12.40 9.06 19.35
N VAL A 9 -13.51 9.00 20.12
CA VAL A 9 -14.18 10.18 20.67
C VAL A 9 -13.26 10.99 21.60
N VAL A 10 -12.41 10.32 22.38
CA VAL A 10 -11.43 11.00 23.24
C VAL A 10 -10.31 11.67 22.44
N LYS A 11 -9.90 11.09 21.31
CA LYS A 11 -8.86 11.67 20.44
C LYS A 11 -9.38 12.85 19.61
N GLU A 12 -10.60 12.76 19.08
CA GLU A 12 -11.19 13.78 18.21
C GLU A 12 -12.11 14.72 19.00
N GLN A 13 -11.58 15.53 19.89
CA GLN A 13 -12.34 16.49 20.68
C GLN A 13 -12.85 17.70 19.87
N GLU A 14 -12.38 17.93 18.65
CA GLU A 14 -12.74 19.07 17.81
C GLU A 14 -13.51 18.64 16.55
N GLY A 15 -14.78 19.04 16.47
CA GLY A 15 -15.49 19.17 15.19
C GLY A 15 -15.96 17.89 14.52
N HIS A 16 -16.98 17.25 15.09
CA HIS A 16 -17.66 16.14 14.43
C HIS A 16 -18.28 16.57 13.10
N LYS A 17 -17.87 15.96 11.99
CA LYS A 17 -18.47 16.19 10.67
C LYS A 17 -19.63 15.22 10.46
N PHE A 18 -20.80 15.76 10.13
CA PHE A 18 -21.94 14.94 9.72
C PHE A 18 -21.90 14.70 8.22
N TYR A 19 -22.19 13.48 7.81
CA TYR A 19 -22.29 13.10 6.41
C TYR A 19 -23.65 12.46 6.14
N ASP A 20 -24.33 12.94 5.13
CA ASP A 20 -25.56 12.32 4.64
C ASP A 20 -25.29 10.90 4.10
N ALA A 21 -26.31 10.06 4.01
CA ALA A 21 -26.18 8.77 3.35
C ALA A 21 -25.79 8.97 1.88
N PRO A 22 -24.86 8.14 1.33
CA PRO A 22 -24.49 8.29 -0.07
C PRO A 22 -25.67 7.94 -0.97
N ARG A 23 -25.74 8.60 -2.12
CA ARG A 23 -26.68 8.25 -3.19
C ARG A 23 -26.26 6.92 -3.80
N PHE A 24 -27.05 5.87 -3.60
CA PHE A 24 -26.71 4.56 -4.14
C PHE A 24 -27.03 4.48 -5.62
N PRO A 25 -26.16 3.82 -6.43
CA PRO A 25 -26.48 3.55 -7.82
C PRO A 25 -27.72 2.65 -7.90
N PRO A 26 -28.63 2.88 -8.86
CA PRO A 26 -29.83 2.09 -9.00
C PRO A 26 -29.48 0.63 -9.29
N VAL A 27 -30.20 -0.28 -8.65
CA VAL A 27 -30.13 -1.71 -8.89
C VAL A 27 -31.45 -2.15 -9.49
N THR A 28 -31.43 -2.63 -10.74
CA THR A 28 -32.63 -3.03 -11.48
C THR A 28 -33.02 -4.48 -11.21
N GLY A 29 -32.09 -5.27 -10.69
CA GLY A 29 -32.21 -6.72 -10.52
C GLY A 29 -32.01 -7.49 -11.82
N ASN A 30 -31.80 -6.81 -12.93
CA ASN A 30 -31.44 -7.40 -14.21
C ASN A 30 -29.94 -7.24 -14.44
N ARG A 31 -29.16 -8.19 -13.91
CA ARG A 31 -27.70 -8.19 -14.08
C ARG A 31 -27.35 -8.90 -15.39
N PRO A 32 -26.78 -8.17 -16.38
CA PRO A 32 -26.32 -8.82 -17.61
C PRO A 32 -25.14 -9.75 -17.36
N ASP A 33 -24.98 -10.75 -18.21
CA ASP A 33 -23.74 -11.53 -18.27
C ASP A 33 -22.58 -10.63 -18.66
N GLY A 34 -21.39 -10.94 -18.14
CA GLY A 34 -20.15 -10.25 -18.47
C GLY A 34 -19.07 -11.24 -18.92
N LEU A 35 -17.83 -10.77 -18.98
CA LEU A 35 -16.69 -11.58 -19.42
C LEU A 35 -16.35 -12.72 -18.44
N LYS A 36 -16.84 -12.66 -17.20
CA LYS A 36 -16.67 -13.77 -16.24
C LYS A 36 -17.33 -15.05 -16.73
N GLN A 37 -18.53 -14.97 -17.32
CA GLN A 37 -19.23 -16.12 -17.87
C GLN A 37 -18.47 -16.72 -19.07
N LEU A 38 -17.83 -15.87 -19.89
CA LEU A 38 -16.96 -16.34 -20.98
C LEU A 38 -15.72 -17.06 -20.46
N LEU A 39 -15.08 -16.49 -19.42
CA LEU A 39 -13.92 -17.12 -18.76
C LEU A 39 -14.28 -18.50 -18.21
N ASP A 40 -15.40 -18.61 -17.47
CA ASP A 40 -15.82 -19.85 -16.85
C ASP A 40 -16.21 -20.94 -17.87
N ALA A 41 -16.77 -20.52 -19.02
CA ALA A 41 -17.21 -21.44 -20.05
C ALA A 41 -16.09 -21.90 -20.99
N LYS A 42 -15.10 -21.04 -21.27
CA LYS A 42 -14.14 -21.26 -22.37
C LYS A 42 -12.67 -20.99 -22.01
N GLY A 43 -12.40 -20.58 -20.79
CA GLY A 43 -11.04 -20.33 -20.28
C GLY A 43 -10.41 -19.01 -20.71
N PRO A 44 -9.19 -18.72 -20.20
CA PRO A 44 -8.55 -17.40 -20.31
C PRO A 44 -8.14 -17.04 -21.75
N LYS A 45 -7.73 -18.03 -22.55
CA LYS A 45 -7.38 -17.78 -23.98
C LYS A 45 -8.59 -17.28 -24.76
N ALA A 46 -9.77 -17.84 -24.55
CA ALA A 46 -10.98 -17.40 -25.26
C ALA A 46 -11.36 -15.96 -24.88
N VAL A 47 -11.12 -15.54 -23.64
CA VAL A 47 -11.31 -14.14 -23.23
C VAL A 47 -10.30 -13.24 -23.94
N ALA A 48 -9.03 -13.60 -23.99
CA ALA A 48 -7.99 -12.83 -24.67
C ALA A 48 -8.27 -12.69 -26.19
N ASP A 49 -8.66 -13.81 -26.84
CA ASP A 49 -9.03 -13.80 -28.26
C ASP A 49 -10.27 -12.90 -28.49
N TRP A 50 -11.28 -13.00 -27.62
CA TRP A 50 -12.47 -12.13 -27.69
C TRP A 50 -12.11 -10.65 -27.54
N VAL A 51 -11.22 -10.29 -26.57
CA VAL A 51 -10.76 -8.91 -26.38
C VAL A 51 -10.06 -8.39 -27.62
N LYS A 52 -9.19 -9.20 -28.25
CA LYS A 52 -8.46 -8.85 -29.46
C LYS A 52 -9.38 -8.54 -30.66
N ASP A 53 -10.51 -9.26 -30.74
CA ASP A 53 -11.46 -9.14 -31.85
C ASP A 53 -12.40 -7.93 -31.70
N GLN A 54 -12.39 -7.23 -30.54
CA GLN A 54 -13.25 -6.06 -30.34
C GLN A 54 -12.74 -4.84 -31.11
N LYS A 55 -13.65 -4.11 -31.75
CA LYS A 55 -13.37 -2.79 -32.32
C LYS A 55 -13.51 -1.70 -31.26
N LYS A 56 -14.49 -1.84 -30.35
CA LYS A 56 -14.71 -0.91 -29.24
C LYS A 56 -13.51 -0.91 -28.29
N LEU A 57 -13.24 0.24 -27.66
CA LEU A 57 -12.29 0.30 -26.55
C LEU A 57 -12.94 -0.31 -25.31
N LEU A 58 -12.23 -1.22 -24.65
CA LEU A 58 -12.68 -1.78 -23.40
C LEU A 58 -12.09 -1.01 -22.21
N ILE A 59 -12.83 -0.97 -21.09
CA ILE A 59 -12.46 -0.24 -19.88
C ILE A 59 -12.20 -1.24 -18.73
N CYS A 60 -11.11 -1.04 -18.01
CA CYS A 60 -10.90 -1.59 -16.67
C CYS A 60 -11.18 -0.49 -15.64
N ASP A 61 -12.11 -0.73 -14.73
CA ASP A 61 -12.39 0.19 -13.62
C ASP A 61 -11.41 -0.06 -12.47
N THR A 62 -10.65 0.97 -12.11
CA THR A 62 -9.66 0.94 -11.01
C THR A 62 -10.15 1.61 -9.73
N THR A 63 -11.40 2.06 -9.69
CA THR A 63 -11.98 2.84 -8.59
C THR A 63 -11.85 2.12 -7.24
N CYS A 64 -12.04 0.80 -7.24
CA CYS A 64 -12.03 -0.02 -6.02
C CYS A 64 -10.64 -0.44 -5.54
N ARG A 65 -9.57 -0.13 -6.27
CA ARG A 65 -8.19 -0.45 -5.88
C ARG A 65 -7.24 0.74 -6.05
N ASP A 66 -6.75 1.00 -7.27
CA ASP A 66 -5.63 1.94 -7.47
C ASP A 66 -6.05 3.41 -7.30
N ALA A 67 -7.26 3.76 -7.68
CA ALA A 67 -7.79 5.11 -7.51
C ALA A 67 -7.75 5.55 -6.03
N HIS A 68 -8.36 4.78 -5.13
CA HIS A 68 -8.33 5.13 -3.71
C HIS A 68 -6.98 4.87 -3.03
N GLN A 69 -6.15 3.96 -3.59
CA GLN A 69 -4.77 3.82 -3.14
C GLN A 69 -3.99 5.11 -3.37
N SER A 70 -4.19 5.74 -4.51
CA SER A 70 -3.44 6.90 -4.95
C SER A 70 -3.99 8.23 -4.39
N LEU A 71 -5.31 8.36 -4.21
CA LEU A 71 -5.94 9.58 -3.70
C LEU A 71 -6.09 9.61 -2.18
N LEU A 72 -6.47 8.48 -1.58
CA LEU A 72 -6.97 8.38 -0.21
C LEU A 72 -6.11 7.44 0.66
N ALA A 73 -4.82 7.34 0.36
CA ALA A 73 -3.86 6.50 1.08
C ALA A 73 -4.39 5.06 1.33
N THR A 74 -5.16 4.51 0.41
CA THR A 74 -5.78 3.16 0.49
C THR A 74 -6.82 3.04 1.63
N ARG A 75 -7.40 4.12 2.12
CA ARG A 75 -8.26 4.11 3.32
C ARG A 75 -9.72 3.75 3.07
N VAL A 76 -10.17 3.53 1.82
CA VAL A 76 -11.57 3.17 1.57
C VAL A 76 -11.89 1.79 2.14
N ARG A 77 -12.92 1.75 2.99
CA ARG A 77 -13.32 0.55 3.73
C ARG A 77 -14.15 -0.39 2.87
N THR A 78 -14.06 -1.68 3.17
CA THR A 78 -14.77 -2.76 2.48
C THR A 78 -16.28 -2.49 2.38
N ARG A 79 -16.90 -1.99 3.46
CA ARG A 79 -18.35 -1.72 3.47
C ARG A 79 -18.79 -0.69 2.41
N ASP A 80 -17.96 0.35 2.17
CA ASP A 80 -18.31 1.39 1.20
C ASP A 80 -18.05 0.92 -0.23
N ILE A 81 -17.09 0.03 -0.46
CA ILE A 81 -16.91 -0.64 -1.75
C ILE A 81 -18.12 -1.55 -2.04
N VAL A 82 -18.46 -2.44 -1.10
CA VAL A 82 -19.48 -3.49 -1.28
C VAL A 82 -20.89 -2.92 -1.43
N LYS A 83 -21.20 -1.80 -0.78
CA LYS A 83 -22.53 -1.18 -0.86
C LYS A 83 -22.89 -0.66 -2.25
N GLY A 84 -21.91 -0.15 -3.01
CA GLY A 84 -22.11 0.28 -4.40
C GLY A 84 -21.98 -0.85 -5.42
N MET A 85 -21.52 -2.05 -5.02
CA MET A 85 -21.03 -3.07 -5.92
C MET A 85 -22.12 -3.71 -6.79
N GLU A 86 -23.35 -3.88 -6.29
CA GLU A 86 -24.44 -4.43 -7.09
C GLU A 86 -24.76 -3.54 -8.29
N GLY A 87 -24.93 -2.22 -8.04
CA GLY A 87 -25.12 -1.26 -9.12
C GLY A 87 -23.91 -1.18 -10.05
N THR A 88 -22.69 -1.22 -9.49
CA THR A 88 -21.46 -1.27 -10.30
C THR A 88 -21.46 -2.49 -11.22
N SER A 89 -21.87 -3.68 -10.72
CA SER A 89 -21.87 -4.91 -11.52
C SER A 89 -22.91 -4.93 -12.65
N GLU A 90 -24.05 -4.20 -12.48
CA GLU A 90 -25.02 -4.01 -13.54
C GLU A 90 -24.56 -2.97 -14.58
N ILE A 91 -24.05 -1.82 -14.11
CA ILE A 91 -23.64 -0.68 -14.97
C ILE A 91 -22.39 -1.01 -15.78
N LEU A 92 -21.44 -1.73 -15.19
CA LEU A 92 -20.16 -2.06 -15.83
C LEU A 92 -20.11 -3.48 -16.40
N ALA A 93 -21.26 -4.12 -16.68
CA ALA A 93 -21.28 -5.49 -17.22
C ALA A 93 -20.50 -5.62 -18.54
N ASP A 94 -20.46 -4.57 -19.37
CA ASP A 94 -19.72 -4.50 -20.63
C ASP A 94 -18.26 -4.06 -20.48
N ALA A 95 -17.80 -3.73 -19.25
CA ALA A 95 -16.41 -3.43 -18.98
C ALA A 95 -15.54 -4.69 -19.07
N PHE A 96 -14.23 -4.50 -19.34
CA PHE A 96 -13.29 -5.62 -19.34
C PHE A 96 -13.15 -6.23 -17.95
N SER A 97 -12.84 -5.41 -16.93
CA SER A 97 -12.59 -5.88 -15.57
C SER A 97 -12.80 -4.80 -14.52
N LEU A 98 -12.94 -5.25 -13.28
CA LEU A 98 -12.88 -4.42 -12.08
C LEU A 98 -11.57 -4.72 -11.34
N GLU A 99 -10.64 -3.77 -11.29
CA GLU A 99 -9.45 -3.89 -10.45
C GLU A 99 -9.82 -3.55 -9.00
N CYS A 100 -9.83 -4.54 -8.12
CA CYS A 100 -10.39 -4.41 -6.78
C CYS A 100 -9.49 -4.93 -5.66
N TRP A 101 -8.34 -5.53 -5.97
CA TRP A 101 -7.53 -6.21 -4.97
C TRP A 101 -6.03 -6.19 -5.29
N GLY A 102 -5.18 -6.58 -4.32
CA GLY A 102 -3.73 -6.57 -4.45
C GLY A 102 -3.10 -5.22 -4.12
N GLY A 103 -1.82 -5.07 -4.45
CA GLY A 103 -1.07 -3.87 -4.10
C GLY A 103 -1.10 -3.56 -2.59
N ALA A 104 -1.24 -2.29 -2.23
CA ALA A 104 -1.32 -1.86 -0.83
C ALA A 104 -2.68 -2.13 -0.17
N THR A 105 -3.72 -2.48 -0.94
CA THR A 105 -5.04 -2.76 -0.35
C THR A 105 -5.02 -3.99 0.55
N PHE A 106 -4.05 -4.89 0.40
CA PHE A 106 -3.93 -6.07 1.24
C PHE A 106 -3.46 -5.73 2.65
N ASP A 107 -2.28 -5.11 2.80
CA ASP A 107 -1.72 -4.84 4.12
C ASP A 107 -2.42 -3.67 4.83
N VAL A 108 -2.90 -2.66 4.08
CA VAL A 108 -3.65 -1.54 4.65
C VAL A 108 -4.99 -2.00 5.25
N ALA A 109 -5.66 -2.98 4.65
CA ALA A 109 -6.89 -3.54 5.22
C ALA A 109 -6.63 -4.09 6.64
N TYR A 110 -5.60 -4.87 6.84
CA TYR A 110 -5.21 -5.37 8.16
C TYR A 110 -4.71 -4.27 9.08
N ARG A 111 -3.74 -3.47 8.62
CA ARG A 111 -2.95 -2.55 9.44
C ARG A 111 -3.73 -1.35 9.96
N PHE A 112 -4.57 -0.77 9.10
CA PHE A 112 -5.22 0.51 9.37
C PHE A 112 -6.75 0.45 9.39
N LEU A 113 -7.33 -0.49 8.66
CA LEU A 113 -8.79 -0.62 8.59
C LEU A 113 -9.32 -1.72 9.51
N HIS A 114 -8.42 -2.56 10.04
CA HIS A 114 -8.76 -3.71 10.88
C HIS A 114 -9.81 -4.60 10.20
N GLU A 115 -9.65 -4.81 8.89
CA GLU A 115 -10.50 -5.60 8.02
C GLU A 115 -9.70 -6.72 7.36
N SER A 116 -10.34 -7.89 7.11
CA SER A 116 -9.72 -8.95 6.33
C SER A 116 -9.74 -8.62 4.83
N PRO A 117 -8.59 -8.57 4.15
CA PRO A 117 -8.57 -8.39 2.70
C PRO A 117 -9.22 -9.56 1.96
N TRP A 118 -9.21 -10.76 2.52
CA TRP A 118 -9.87 -11.94 1.97
C TRP A 118 -11.39 -11.83 2.04
N GLU A 119 -11.93 -11.41 3.19
CA GLU A 119 -13.38 -11.14 3.32
C GLU A 119 -13.84 -10.03 2.37
N ARG A 120 -13.00 -9.00 2.17
CA ARG A 120 -13.25 -7.97 1.16
C ARG A 120 -13.41 -8.56 -0.23
N LEU A 121 -12.52 -9.46 -0.63
CA LEU A 121 -12.57 -10.11 -1.94
C LEU A 121 -13.81 -10.98 -2.09
N ASP A 122 -14.13 -11.80 -1.07
CA ASP A 122 -15.31 -12.66 -1.08
C ASP A 122 -16.61 -11.85 -1.25
N LEU A 123 -16.72 -10.73 -0.51
CA LEU A 123 -17.90 -9.85 -0.57
C LEU A 123 -18.02 -9.15 -1.94
N ILE A 124 -16.90 -8.71 -2.53
CA ILE A 124 -16.90 -8.13 -3.87
C ILE A 124 -17.33 -9.18 -4.89
N ARG A 125 -16.76 -10.40 -4.84
CA ARG A 125 -17.12 -11.49 -5.76
C ARG A 125 -18.61 -11.86 -5.65
N GLN A 126 -19.13 -11.91 -4.43
CA GLN A 126 -20.56 -12.21 -4.20
C GLN A 126 -21.47 -11.18 -4.86
N LYS A 127 -21.09 -9.88 -4.82
CA LYS A 127 -21.89 -8.78 -5.36
C LYS A 127 -21.67 -8.51 -6.84
N ALA A 128 -20.53 -8.91 -7.39
CA ALA A 128 -20.16 -8.73 -8.80
C ALA A 128 -19.80 -10.08 -9.46
N PRO A 129 -20.74 -11.06 -9.58
CA PRO A 129 -20.47 -12.40 -10.12
C PRO A 129 -20.25 -12.44 -11.63
N ASN A 130 -20.59 -11.37 -12.35
CA ASN A 130 -20.47 -11.23 -13.80
C ASN A 130 -19.19 -10.51 -14.26
N LEU A 131 -18.54 -9.76 -13.38
CA LEU A 131 -17.33 -9.02 -13.73
C LEU A 131 -16.06 -9.86 -13.56
N LEU A 132 -15.09 -9.72 -14.45
CA LEU A 132 -13.72 -10.17 -14.20
C LEU A 132 -13.12 -9.34 -13.06
N LEU A 133 -12.74 -10.00 -11.97
CA LEU A 133 -12.03 -9.34 -10.88
C LEU A 133 -10.52 -9.38 -11.14
N GLN A 134 -9.90 -8.21 -11.13
CA GLN A 134 -8.49 -8.03 -11.39
C GLN A 134 -7.73 -7.67 -10.12
N MET A 135 -6.53 -8.23 -9.96
CA MET A 135 -5.59 -7.85 -8.92
C MET A 135 -4.25 -7.40 -9.47
N LEU A 136 -3.58 -6.53 -8.72
CA LEU A 136 -2.17 -6.21 -8.93
C LEU A 136 -1.29 -7.17 -8.13
N LEU A 137 -0.37 -7.87 -8.81
CA LEU A 137 0.53 -8.85 -8.22
C LEU A 137 2.01 -8.51 -8.52
N ARG A 138 2.80 -8.29 -7.48
CA ARG A 138 4.21 -7.91 -7.58
C ARG A 138 5.11 -9.15 -7.72
N GLY A 139 4.98 -9.94 -8.78
CA GLY A 139 5.83 -11.09 -9.05
C GLY A 139 6.23 -11.87 -7.78
N ALA A 140 7.54 -11.97 -7.53
CA ALA A 140 8.12 -12.64 -6.37
C ALA A 140 7.86 -11.95 -5.00
N ASN A 141 7.26 -10.75 -5.00
CA ASN A 141 6.85 -10.05 -3.80
C ASN A 141 5.35 -10.24 -3.46
N ALA A 142 4.58 -10.94 -4.28
CA ALA A 142 3.12 -11.07 -4.15
C ALA A 142 2.43 -9.73 -3.90
N VAL A 143 1.93 -9.49 -2.70
CA VAL A 143 1.37 -8.21 -2.26
C VAL A 143 2.30 -7.44 -1.30
N GLY A 144 3.47 -8.03 -0.97
CA GLY A 144 4.44 -7.49 -0.02
C GLY A 144 5.50 -6.57 -0.62
N TYR A 145 6.51 -6.26 0.18
CA TYR A 145 7.60 -5.35 -0.15
C TYR A 145 8.97 -6.06 -0.21
N THR A 146 9.01 -7.35 0.11
CA THR A 146 10.19 -8.22 0.07
C THR A 146 9.91 -9.42 -0.83
N ASN A 147 10.96 -10.14 -1.25
CA ASN A 147 10.77 -11.41 -1.91
C ASN A 147 10.36 -12.50 -0.91
N TYR A 148 9.47 -13.38 -1.35
CA TYR A 148 9.02 -14.52 -0.58
C TYR A 148 9.51 -15.83 -1.23
N PRO A 149 9.58 -16.94 -0.46
CA PRO A 149 9.81 -18.27 -1.02
C PRO A 149 8.77 -18.64 -2.07
N ASP A 150 9.19 -19.37 -3.10
CA ASP A 150 8.34 -19.71 -4.24
C ASP A 150 7.05 -20.44 -3.84
N ASN A 151 7.09 -21.28 -2.80
CA ASN A 151 5.88 -21.98 -2.33
C ASN A 151 4.83 -21.02 -1.73
N VAL A 152 5.26 -19.93 -1.09
CA VAL A 152 4.35 -18.90 -0.57
C VAL A 152 3.66 -18.17 -1.73
N ILE A 153 4.42 -17.82 -2.78
CA ILE A 153 3.87 -17.17 -3.98
C ILE A 153 2.82 -18.07 -4.65
N ARG A 154 3.14 -19.35 -4.83
CA ARG A 154 2.22 -20.32 -5.46
C ARG A 154 0.93 -20.49 -4.66
N GLU A 155 1.03 -20.73 -3.36
CA GLU A 155 -0.16 -20.93 -2.52
C GLU A 155 -1.00 -19.65 -2.40
N PHE A 156 -0.38 -18.47 -2.37
CA PHE A 156 -1.09 -17.19 -2.39
C PHE A 156 -1.91 -17.01 -3.68
N ILE A 157 -1.32 -17.32 -4.84
CA ILE A 157 -2.02 -17.23 -6.13
C ILE A 157 -3.17 -18.22 -6.23
N LYS A 158 -2.97 -19.47 -5.79
CA LYS A 158 -4.04 -20.48 -5.72
C LYS A 158 -5.21 -19.99 -4.89
N GLU A 159 -4.94 -19.48 -3.68
CA GLU A 159 -6.02 -19.02 -2.81
C GLU A 159 -6.71 -17.77 -3.35
N ALA A 160 -5.96 -16.82 -3.97
CA ALA A 160 -6.54 -15.66 -4.63
C ALA A 160 -7.44 -16.05 -5.82
N ALA A 161 -7.00 -17.00 -6.63
CA ALA A 161 -7.78 -17.53 -7.75
C ALA A 161 -9.06 -18.22 -7.25
N ARG A 162 -8.96 -19.04 -6.18
CA ARG A 162 -10.10 -19.71 -5.55
C ARG A 162 -11.09 -18.72 -4.93
N SER A 163 -10.57 -17.61 -4.40
CA SER A 163 -11.37 -16.53 -3.80
C SER A 163 -12.03 -15.60 -4.83
N GLY A 164 -11.76 -15.81 -6.12
CA GLY A 164 -12.47 -15.13 -7.19
C GLY A 164 -11.68 -14.15 -8.03
N ILE A 165 -10.36 -14.07 -7.89
CA ILE A 165 -9.54 -13.30 -8.85
C ILE A 165 -9.50 -14.04 -10.19
N ASP A 166 -9.75 -13.31 -11.27
CA ASP A 166 -9.78 -13.80 -12.63
C ASP A 166 -8.60 -13.29 -13.47
N VAL A 167 -8.17 -12.04 -13.23
CA VAL A 167 -7.07 -11.39 -13.96
C VAL A 167 -5.95 -11.06 -12.98
N PHE A 168 -4.79 -11.66 -13.18
CA PHE A 168 -3.59 -11.40 -12.40
C PHE A 168 -2.66 -10.49 -13.22
N ARG A 169 -2.58 -9.20 -12.82
CA ARG A 169 -1.63 -8.24 -13.38
C ARG A 169 -0.28 -8.43 -12.71
N VAL A 170 0.56 -9.27 -13.31
CA VAL A 170 1.88 -9.63 -12.78
C VAL A 170 2.92 -8.64 -13.28
N PHE A 171 3.68 -8.03 -12.40
CA PHE A 171 4.80 -7.15 -12.74
C PHE A 171 6.01 -7.36 -11.85
N ASP A 172 7.18 -6.96 -12.33
CA ASP A 172 8.41 -6.84 -11.55
C ASP A 172 8.83 -5.36 -11.47
N SER A 173 9.37 -4.95 -10.33
CA SER A 173 9.70 -3.54 -10.06
C SER A 173 10.87 -2.99 -10.87
N LEU A 174 11.64 -3.86 -11.53
CA LEU A 174 12.76 -3.52 -12.39
C LEU A 174 12.57 -4.01 -13.84
N ASN A 175 11.35 -4.51 -14.17
CA ASN A 175 11.05 -5.23 -15.40
C ASN A 175 11.96 -6.49 -15.61
N TRP A 176 12.39 -7.08 -14.50
CA TRP A 176 13.23 -8.27 -14.52
C TRP A 176 12.37 -9.53 -14.63
N ILE A 177 12.34 -10.12 -15.83
CA ILE A 177 11.45 -11.25 -16.14
C ILE A 177 11.59 -12.43 -15.17
N PRO A 178 12.79 -12.85 -14.72
CA PRO A 178 12.88 -13.93 -13.73
C PRO A 178 12.11 -13.67 -12.44
N GLY A 179 11.96 -12.41 -12.02
CA GLY A 179 11.14 -12.02 -10.87
C GLY A 179 9.64 -12.26 -11.06
N MET A 180 9.18 -12.46 -12.30
CA MET A 180 7.76 -12.69 -12.64
C MET A 180 7.44 -14.17 -12.88
N GLU A 181 8.42 -15.00 -13.21
CA GLU A 181 8.24 -16.36 -13.73
C GLU A 181 7.36 -17.24 -12.85
N VAL A 182 7.69 -17.34 -11.56
CA VAL A 182 6.94 -18.21 -10.63
C VAL A 182 5.48 -17.81 -10.51
N ALA A 183 5.21 -16.48 -10.51
CA ALA A 183 3.87 -15.96 -10.45
C ALA A 183 3.10 -16.23 -11.76
N MET A 184 3.72 -15.97 -12.91
CA MET A 184 3.12 -16.25 -14.22
C MET A 184 2.78 -17.74 -14.37
N ASP A 185 3.74 -18.61 -14.08
CA ASP A 185 3.57 -20.07 -14.14
C ASP A 185 2.39 -20.55 -13.29
N GLU A 186 2.25 -20.01 -12.05
CA GLU A 186 1.18 -20.42 -11.19
C GLU A 186 -0.17 -19.91 -11.65
N VAL A 187 -0.27 -18.66 -12.15
CA VAL A 187 -1.50 -18.11 -12.72
C VAL A 187 -1.99 -18.95 -13.90
N LEU A 188 -1.06 -19.35 -14.80
CA LEU A 188 -1.37 -20.22 -15.93
C LEU A 188 -1.89 -21.59 -15.47
N LYS A 189 -1.29 -22.19 -14.43
CA LYS A 189 -1.76 -23.45 -13.84
C LYS A 189 -3.14 -23.36 -13.21
N GLN A 190 -3.52 -22.18 -12.71
CA GLN A 190 -4.84 -21.95 -12.13
C GLN A 190 -5.92 -21.65 -13.17
N ASP A 191 -5.60 -21.71 -14.46
CA ASP A 191 -6.50 -21.40 -15.58
C ASP A 191 -7.13 -20.01 -15.44
N LYS A 192 -6.28 -19.02 -15.06
CA LYS A 192 -6.65 -17.62 -14.91
C LYS A 192 -5.94 -16.76 -15.95
N ILE A 193 -6.45 -15.54 -16.16
CA ILE A 193 -5.87 -14.62 -17.13
C ILE A 193 -4.54 -14.08 -16.57
N CYS A 194 -3.44 -14.53 -17.18
CA CYS A 194 -2.10 -14.01 -16.91
C CYS A 194 -1.89 -12.74 -17.75
N GLN A 195 -1.95 -11.59 -17.10
CA GLN A 195 -1.64 -10.30 -17.68
C GLN A 195 -0.22 -9.91 -17.26
N ALA A 196 0.76 -10.20 -18.12
CA ALA A 196 2.14 -9.83 -17.89
C ALA A 196 2.34 -8.33 -18.15
N THR A 197 3.14 -7.67 -17.32
CA THR A 197 3.18 -6.21 -17.28
C THR A 197 4.59 -5.68 -17.48
N ILE A 198 4.73 -4.65 -18.33
CA ILE A 198 5.95 -3.87 -18.48
C ILE A 198 5.71 -2.51 -17.82
N CYS A 199 6.53 -2.15 -16.83
CA CYS A 199 6.52 -0.82 -16.24
C CYS A 199 7.20 0.17 -17.18
N TYR A 200 6.50 1.25 -17.52
CA TYR A 200 7.03 2.30 -18.39
C TYR A 200 7.92 3.26 -17.59
N THR A 201 9.07 3.59 -18.15
CA THR A 201 10.00 4.61 -17.64
C THR A 201 10.77 5.23 -18.80
N GLY A 202 11.52 6.29 -18.54
CA GLY A 202 12.20 7.02 -19.61
C GLY A 202 11.25 7.85 -20.47
N ASP A 203 11.66 8.16 -21.67
CA ASP A 203 10.84 8.85 -22.69
C ASP A 203 11.26 8.40 -24.09
N ILE A 204 10.45 7.57 -24.72
CA ILE A 204 10.73 7.03 -26.08
C ILE A 204 10.72 8.09 -27.19
N LEU A 205 10.34 9.33 -26.87
CA LEU A 205 10.40 10.46 -27.81
C LEU A 205 11.64 11.33 -27.61
N ASP A 206 12.35 11.19 -26.48
CA ASP A 206 13.58 11.94 -26.22
C ASP A 206 14.82 11.11 -26.60
N PRO A 207 15.54 11.48 -27.68
CA PRO A 207 16.72 10.76 -28.12
C PRO A 207 17.89 10.79 -27.14
N LYS A 208 17.84 11.63 -26.09
CA LYS A 208 18.85 11.68 -25.03
C LYS A 208 18.63 10.63 -23.94
N ARG A 209 17.43 10.03 -23.90
CA ARG A 209 17.07 8.99 -22.93
C ARG A 209 17.08 7.61 -23.62
N ASP A 210 18.26 7.14 -23.93
CA ASP A 210 18.52 5.98 -24.79
C ASP A 210 18.47 4.62 -24.05
N LYS A 211 18.41 4.60 -22.72
CA LYS A 211 18.39 3.36 -21.94
C LYS A 211 17.14 2.51 -22.16
N TYR A 212 15.98 3.17 -22.36
CA TYR A 212 14.70 2.50 -22.56
C TYR A 212 14.10 2.92 -23.92
N PRO A 213 14.75 2.55 -25.05
CA PRO A 213 14.22 2.85 -26.36
C PRO A 213 12.96 2.02 -26.66
N LEU A 214 12.25 2.33 -27.73
CA LEU A 214 11.06 1.59 -28.16
C LEU A 214 11.33 0.08 -28.30
N GLU A 215 12.51 -0.28 -28.81
CA GLU A 215 12.95 -1.66 -28.97
C GLU A 215 13.04 -2.44 -27.64
N TYR A 216 13.42 -1.77 -26.55
CA TYR A 216 13.41 -2.37 -25.21
C TYR A 216 12.02 -2.92 -24.83
N TYR A 217 10.98 -2.13 -25.08
CA TYR A 217 9.60 -2.52 -24.80
C TYR A 217 9.11 -3.64 -25.72
N VAL A 218 9.47 -3.57 -27.00
CA VAL A 218 9.15 -4.62 -27.99
C VAL A 218 9.77 -5.96 -27.60
N ASN A 219 11.04 -5.97 -27.23
CA ASN A 219 11.74 -7.20 -26.85
C ASN A 219 11.16 -7.83 -25.58
N LEU A 220 10.85 -7.02 -24.55
CA LEU A 220 10.17 -7.50 -23.35
C LEU A 220 8.78 -8.05 -23.65
N ALA A 221 8.01 -7.37 -24.48
CA ALA A 221 6.65 -7.80 -24.85
C ALA A 221 6.67 -9.16 -25.56
N LYS A 222 7.57 -9.35 -26.53
CA LYS A 222 7.77 -10.64 -27.22
C LYS A 222 8.18 -11.75 -26.27
N GLU A 223 9.07 -11.47 -25.33
CA GLU A 223 9.49 -12.47 -24.36
C GLU A 223 8.35 -12.86 -23.40
N LEU A 224 7.54 -11.91 -22.94
CA LEU A 224 6.38 -12.18 -22.09
C LEU A 224 5.28 -12.96 -22.84
N GLU A 225 5.01 -12.62 -24.09
CA GLU A 225 4.10 -13.39 -24.95
C GLU A 225 4.59 -14.83 -25.13
N LYS A 226 5.88 -15.03 -25.44
CA LYS A 226 6.50 -16.35 -25.58
C LYS A 226 6.37 -17.20 -24.31
N ARG A 227 6.36 -16.57 -23.13
CA ARG A 227 6.17 -17.23 -21.84
C ARG A 227 4.71 -17.54 -21.51
N GLY A 228 3.79 -17.33 -22.44
CA GLY A 228 2.39 -17.70 -22.33
C GLY A 228 1.49 -16.65 -21.68
N ALA A 229 1.92 -15.38 -21.59
CA ALA A 229 1.02 -14.32 -21.18
C ALA A 229 -0.22 -14.25 -22.09
N HIS A 230 -1.41 -14.18 -21.49
CA HIS A 230 -2.66 -14.04 -22.24
C HIS A 230 -2.86 -12.61 -22.74
N MET A 231 -2.35 -11.62 -21.99
CA MET A 231 -2.43 -10.20 -22.29
C MET A 231 -1.15 -9.50 -21.84
N LEU A 232 -0.82 -8.39 -22.51
CA LEU A 232 0.24 -7.48 -22.10
C LEU A 232 -0.38 -6.25 -21.45
N ALA A 233 0.15 -5.82 -20.28
CA ALA A 233 -0.13 -4.51 -19.73
C ALA A 233 1.08 -3.59 -19.83
N ILE A 234 0.85 -2.35 -20.26
CA ILE A 234 1.80 -1.24 -20.12
C ILE A 234 1.40 -0.48 -18.86
N LYS A 235 2.29 -0.41 -17.89
CA LYS A 235 2.04 0.25 -16.60
C LYS A 235 2.88 1.52 -16.48
N ASP A 236 2.23 2.66 -16.67
CA ASP A 236 2.79 3.99 -16.41
C ASP A 236 2.35 4.47 -15.02
N MET A 237 3.09 4.07 -13.99
CA MET A 237 2.78 4.34 -12.59
C MET A 237 3.02 5.78 -12.15
N SER A 238 3.63 6.59 -13.00
CA SER A 238 3.95 7.99 -12.71
C SER A 238 3.14 8.98 -13.55
N GLY A 239 2.51 8.53 -14.63
CA GLY A 239 1.84 9.42 -15.58
C GLY A 239 2.81 10.17 -16.49
N ILE A 240 3.94 9.54 -16.84
CA ILE A 240 5.00 10.13 -17.69
C ILE A 240 4.89 9.74 -19.16
N LEU A 241 4.06 8.77 -19.49
CA LEU A 241 3.82 8.36 -20.88
C LEU A 241 3.05 9.47 -21.61
N LYS A 242 3.76 10.28 -22.37
CA LYS A 242 3.19 11.38 -23.14
C LYS A 242 2.21 10.88 -24.22
N PRO A 243 1.17 11.65 -24.60
CA PRO A 243 0.14 11.21 -25.54
C PRO A 243 0.70 10.64 -26.85
N TYR A 244 1.65 11.32 -27.48
CA TYR A 244 2.26 10.83 -28.74
C TYR A 244 3.23 9.66 -28.51
N ALA A 245 3.83 9.54 -27.31
CA ALA A 245 4.60 8.36 -26.94
C ALA A 245 3.68 7.15 -26.79
N ALA A 246 2.50 7.31 -26.18
CA ALA A 246 1.49 6.27 -26.06
C ALA A 246 1.05 5.76 -27.43
N LYS A 247 0.73 6.67 -28.37
CA LYS A 247 0.40 6.31 -29.75
C LYS A 247 1.51 5.52 -30.41
N LYS A 248 2.77 5.98 -30.35
CA LYS A 248 3.93 5.32 -30.94
C LYS A 248 4.18 3.94 -30.34
N LEU A 249 4.16 3.83 -29.00
CA LEU A 249 4.39 2.57 -28.29
C LEU A 249 3.33 1.54 -28.64
N VAL A 250 2.05 1.90 -28.51
CA VAL A 250 0.93 0.99 -28.78
C VAL A 250 0.92 0.56 -30.23
N SER A 251 1.03 1.49 -31.20
CA SER A 251 1.01 1.14 -32.63
C SER A 251 2.15 0.17 -33.00
N THR A 252 3.33 0.33 -32.40
CA THR A 252 4.45 -0.59 -32.63
C THR A 252 4.19 -1.95 -32.00
N LEU A 253 3.75 -2.00 -30.72
CA LEU A 253 3.46 -3.26 -30.04
C LEU A 253 2.34 -4.06 -30.74
N LYS A 254 1.29 -3.39 -31.25
CA LYS A 254 0.21 -4.06 -32.02
C LYS A 254 0.70 -4.71 -33.31
N GLN A 255 1.83 -4.27 -33.87
CA GLN A 255 2.47 -4.90 -35.05
C GLN A 255 3.40 -6.05 -34.67
N GLU A 256 3.95 -6.05 -33.44
CA GLU A 256 5.05 -6.91 -33.04
C GLU A 256 4.61 -8.10 -32.17
N ILE A 257 3.44 -8.02 -31.50
CA ILE A 257 2.90 -9.09 -30.65
C ILE A 257 1.47 -9.47 -31.06
N GLY A 258 1.07 -10.70 -30.76
CA GLY A 258 -0.24 -11.25 -31.09
C GLY A 258 -1.29 -11.19 -29.98
N ILE A 259 -0.91 -10.81 -28.75
CA ILE A 259 -1.81 -10.76 -27.58
C ILE A 259 -2.40 -9.36 -27.37
N PRO A 260 -3.58 -9.24 -26.72
CA PRO A 260 -4.20 -7.95 -26.41
C PRO A 260 -3.32 -7.07 -25.52
N ILE A 261 -3.45 -5.76 -25.66
CA ILE A 261 -2.70 -4.75 -24.91
C ILE A 261 -3.65 -3.96 -24.02
N GLN A 262 -3.31 -3.86 -22.73
CA GLN A 262 -3.97 -2.96 -21.78
C GLN A 262 -3.01 -1.83 -21.38
N LEU A 263 -3.50 -0.58 -21.35
CA LEU A 263 -2.73 0.58 -20.93
C LEU A 263 -3.24 1.12 -19.60
N HIS A 264 -2.35 1.16 -18.61
CA HIS A 264 -2.54 1.76 -17.31
C HIS A 264 -1.67 3.02 -17.16
N THR A 265 -2.25 4.12 -16.72
CA THR A 265 -1.52 5.35 -16.43
C THR A 265 -2.16 6.16 -15.30
N HIS A 266 -1.40 7.07 -14.69
CA HIS A 266 -1.85 8.01 -13.67
C HIS A 266 -1.95 9.43 -14.25
N ASP A 267 -3.01 10.17 -13.91
CA ASP A 267 -3.29 11.48 -14.51
C ASP A 267 -2.63 12.65 -13.77
N THR A 268 -1.46 12.43 -13.22
CA THR A 268 -0.74 13.45 -12.42
C THR A 268 -0.44 14.72 -13.22
N SER A 269 -0.13 14.59 -14.50
CA SER A 269 0.12 15.73 -15.40
C SER A 269 -1.14 16.39 -15.96
N GLY A 270 -2.30 15.71 -15.92
CA GLY A 270 -3.53 16.11 -16.60
C GLY A 270 -3.56 15.81 -18.10
N ASN A 271 -2.57 15.10 -18.63
CA ASN A 271 -2.46 14.75 -20.05
C ASN A 271 -2.96 13.34 -20.37
N GLN A 272 -3.37 12.56 -19.38
CA GLN A 272 -3.49 11.12 -19.59
C GLN A 272 -4.80 10.72 -20.27
N VAL A 273 -5.86 11.52 -20.17
CA VAL A 273 -7.04 11.33 -21.05
C VAL A 273 -6.61 11.40 -22.53
N ALA A 274 -5.80 12.40 -22.90
CA ALA A 274 -5.28 12.51 -24.27
C ALA A 274 -4.37 11.33 -24.65
N ALA A 275 -3.56 10.82 -23.69
CA ALA A 275 -2.72 9.64 -23.92
C ALA A 275 -3.57 8.40 -24.21
N LEU A 276 -4.66 8.18 -23.43
CA LEU A 276 -5.58 7.07 -23.66
C LEU A 276 -6.32 7.18 -25.00
N LEU A 277 -6.74 8.39 -25.39
CA LEU A 277 -7.41 8.60 -26.70
C LEU A 277 -6.47 8.31 -27.87
N LEU A 278 -5.21 8.78 -27.82
CA LEU A 278 -4.22 8.49 -28.86
C LEU A 278 -3.78 7.02 -28.87
N ALA A 279 -3.77 6.36 -27.71
CA ALA A 279 -3.57 4.91 -27.61
C ALA A 279 -4.76 4.15 -28.21
N ALA A 280 -6.00 4.61 -28.00
CA ALA A 280 -7.20 4.04 -28.60
C ALA A 280 -7.16 4.11 -30.15
N GLU A 281 -6.77 5.26 -30.71
CA GLU A 281 -6.51 5.39 -32.14
C GLU A 281 -5.42 4.44 -32.67
N ALA A 282 -4.39 4.17 -31.84
CA ALA A 282 -3.31 3.24 -32.17
C ALA A 282 -3.70 1.77 -32.00
N GLY A 283 -4.91 1.47 -31.53
CA GLY A 283 -5.46 0.12 -31.43
C GLY A 283 -5.23 -0.57 -30.08
N VAL A 284 -5.01 0.16 -28.98
CA VAL A 284 -5.02 -0.45 -27.64
C VAL A 284 -6.36 -1.14 -27.37
N ASP A 285 -6.34 -2.30 -26.74
CA ASP A 285 -7.56 -3.09 -26.56
C ASP A 285 -8.33 -2.69 -25.29
N VAL A 286 -7.60 -2.42 -24.20
CA VAL A 286 -8.16 -2.06 -22.89
C VAL A 286 -7.42 -0.86 -22.31
N VAL A 287 -8.13 0.03 -21.62
CA VAL A 287 -7.51 1.12 -20.83
C VAL A 287 -8.03 1.14 -19.41
N ASP A 288 -7.16 1.55 -18.49
CA ASP A 288 -7.50 1.72 -17.08
C ASP A 288 -8.04 3.13 -16.84
N CYS A 289 -9.22 3.20 -16.22
CA CYS A 289 -9.86 4.45 -15.82
C CYS A 289 -10.43 4.33 -14.41
N ALA A 290 -10.70 5.46 -13.78
CA ALA A 290 -11.48 5.53 -12.56
C ALA A 290 -12.76 6.35 -12.79
N ILE A 291 -13.81 6.07 -12.03
CA ILE A 291 -15.03 6.91 -12.01
C ILE A 291 -14.65 8.36 -11.71
N SER A 292 -15.26 9.33 -12.37
CA SER A 292 -14.85 10.75 -12.35
C SER A 292 -14.56 11.31 -10.97
N SER A 293 -15.39 11.02 -9.96
CA SER A 293 -15.18 11.47 -8.58
C SER A 293 -13.96 10.86 -7.89
N MET A 294 -13.40 9.78 -8.45
CA MET A 294 -12.20 9.09 -7.96
C MET A 294 -11.05 9.14 -8.97
N ALA A 295 -11.15 9.98 -10.00
CA ALA A 295 -10.18 10.12 -11.07
C ALA A 295 -9.30 11.37 -10.92
N GLY A 296 -8.28 11.47 -11.77
CA GLY A 296 -7.40 12.65 -11.87
C GLY A 296 -6.29 12.71 -10.81
N MET A 297 -5.46 13.72 -10.91
CA MET A 297 -4.29 13.92 -10.04
C MET A 297 -3.43 12.65 -9.94
N THR A 298 -3.21 12.11 -8.76
CA THR A 298 -2.42 10.89 -8.57
C THR A 298 -3.17 9.60 -8.94
N SER A 299 -4.46 9.68 -9.25
CA SER A 299 -5.30 8.55 -9.71
C SER A 299 -5.26 8.39 -11.24
N GLN A 300 -6.06 7.46 -11.76
CA GLN A 300 -6.21 7.19 -13.18
C GLN A 300 -7.05 8.26 -13.87
N PRO A 301 -7.02 8.33 -15.22
CA PRO A 301 -7.89 9.19 -16.00
C PRO A 301 -9.38 8.92 -15.76
N SER A 302 -10.20 9.97 -15.93
CA SER A 302 -11.63 9.87 -15.74
C SER A 302 -12.29 8.96 -16.78
N MET A 303 -12.96 7.90 -16.31
CA MET A 303 -13.76 7.00 -17.15
C MET A 303 -14.83 7.76 -17.93
N ASN A 304 -15.58 8.62 -17.25
CA ASN A 304 -16.65 9.40 -17.90
C ASN A 304 -16.12 10.30 -19.01
N ALA A 305 -14.90 10.88 -18.83
CA ALA A 305 -14.29 11.73 -19.85
C ALA A 305 -13.86 10.92 -21.08
N VAL A 306 -13.24 9.75 -20.87
CA VAL A 306 -12.81 8.85 -21.96
C VAL A 306 -14.02 8.33 -22.73
N VAL A 307 -15.06 7.86 -22.02
CA VAL A 307 -16.31 7.39 -22.64
C VAL A 307 -16.98 8.49 -23.45
N ALA A 308 -17.11 9.70 -22.90
CA ALA A 308 -17.71 10.85 -23.59
C ALA A 308 -16.90 11.24 -24.86
N ALA A 309 -15.58 11.22 -24.78
CA ALA A 309 -14.71 11.59 -25.90
C ALA A 309 -14.77 10.58 -27.07
N LEU A 310 -15.04 9.29 -26.77
CA LEU A 310 -15.11 8.24 -27.79
C LEU A 310 -16.52 7.97 -28.30
N GLN A 311 -17.55 8.56 -27.70
CA GLN A 311 -18.94 8.34 -28.07
C GLN A 311 -19.17 8.68 -29.55
N GLY A 312 -19.78 7.75 -30.30
CA GLY A 312 -20.05 7.90 -31.72
C GLY A 312 -18.84 7.71 -32.65
N THR A 313 -17.68 7.30 -32.11
CA THR A 313 -16.49 6.93 -32.92
C THR A 313 -16.44 5.41 -33.12
N GLU A 314 -15.51 4.94 -33.96
CA GLU A 314 -15.26 3.49 -34.13
C GLU A 314 -14.76 2.81 -32.85
N ARG A 315 -14.24 3.59 -31.90
CA ARG A 315 -13.72 3.14 -30.62
C ARG A 315 -14.70 3.36 -29.46
N ASP A 316 -15.95 3.70 -29.76
CA ASP A 316 -17.01 3.88 -28.74
C ASP A 316 -17.06 2.68 -27.81
N THR A 317 -16.99 2.94 -26.51
CA THR A 317 -16.93 1.90 -25.48
C THR A 317 -18.26 1.16 -25.30
N GLY A 318 -19.37 1.79 -25.68
CA GLY A 318 -20.73 1.31 -25.45
C GLY A 318 -21.24 1.52 -24.02
N LEU A 319 -20.44 2.10 -23.11
CA LEU A 319 -20.88 2.41 -21.74
C LEU A 319 -21.81 3.64 -21.72
N ASP A 320 -22.89 3.55 -20.94
CA ASP A 320 -23.88 4.62 -20.80
C ASP A 320 -23.42 5.70 -19.82
N LEU A 321 -23.19 6.93 -20.29
CA LEU A 321 -22.75 8.06 -19.48
C LEU A 321 -23.72 8.41 -18.34
N LYS A 322 -25.04 8.24 -18.54
CA LYS A 322 -26.02 8.49 -17.49
C LYS A 322 -25.89 7.46 -16.37
N CYS A 323 -25.64 6.21 -16.70
CA CYS A 323 -25.41 5.15 -15.73
C CYS A 323 -24.08 5.39 -14.99
N LEU A 324 -23.03 5.80 -15.69
CA LEU A 324 -21.75 6.17 -15.06
C LEU A 324 -21.90 7.36 -14.11
N GLN A 325 -22.84 8.28 -14.37
CA GLN A 325 -23.10 9.40 -13.47
C GLN A 325 -23.64 8.95 -12.13
N TYR A 326 -24.45 7.89 -12.05
CA TYR A 326 -24.89 7.32 -10.76
C TYR A 326 -23.71 6.78 -9.94
N LEU A 327 -22.75 6.14 -10.58
CA LEU A 327 -21.52 5.71 -9.89
C LEU A 327 -20.68 6.91 -9.45
N THR A 328 -20.60 7.96 -10.26
CA THR A 328 -19.89 9.21 -9.93
C THR A 328 -20.47 9.84 -8.68
N GLU A 329 -21.80 9.96 -8.59
CA GLU A 329 -22.50 10.53 -7.44
C GLU A 329 -22.31 9.70 -6.16
N TYR A 330 -22.36 8.37 -6.28
CA TYR A 330 -22.09 7.49 -5.16
C TYR A 330 -20.66 7.68 -4.60
N TRP A 331 -19.65 7.64 -5.48
CA TRP A 331 -18.28 7.78 -5.07
C TRP A 331 -17.90 9.20 -4.63
N GLU A 332 -18.57 10.22 -5.14
CA GLU A 332 -18.46 11.60 -4.64
C GLU A 332 -18.88 11.69 -3.17
N ASP A 333 -20.04 11.13 -2.84
CA ASP A 333 -20.56 11.13 -1.47
C ASP A 333 -19.72 10.23 -0.53
N VAL A 334 -19.18 9.13 -1.04
CA VAL A 334 -18.25 8.27 -0.29
C VAL A 334 -16.94 9.00 -0.03
N ARG A 335 -16.33 9.62 -1.06
CA ARG A 335 -15.02 10.30 -0.98
C ARG A 335 -15.00 11.39 0.10
N LYS A 336 -16.07 12.15 0.27
CA LYS A 336 -16.19 13.19 1.31
C LYS A 336 -15.91 12.67 2.72
N ARG A 337 -16.15 11.38 3.00
CA ARG A 337 -15.91 10.75 4.31
C ARG A 337 -14.45 10.40 4.56
N TYR A 338 -13.62 10.54 3.55
CA TYR A 338 -12.21 10.22 3.54
C TYR A 338 -11.33 11.45 3.28
N ASP A 339 -11.88 12.66 3.42
CA ASP A 339 -11.20 13.92 3.13
C ASP A 339 -9.90 14.10 3.93
N SER A 340 -9.84 13.58 5.16
CA SER A 340 -8.64 13.58 6.00
C SER A 340 -7.47 12.75 5.43
N PHE A 341 -7.74 11.91 4.45
CA PHE A 341 -6.71 11.07 3.79
C PHE A 341 -6.32 11.56 2.40
N GLU A 342 -6.88 12.69 1.96
CA GLU A 342 -6.52 13.29 0.67
C GLU A 342 -5.04 13.67 0.63
N GLY A 343 -4.38 13.36 -0.48
CA GLY A 343 -2.92 13.55 -0.65
C GLY A 343 -2.46 15.01 -0.72
N GLY A 344 -3.36 15.98 -0.60
CA GLY A 344 -3.07 17.42 -0.56
C GLY A 344 -2.63 18.03 -1.90
N LEU A 345 -2.75 17.31 -3.01
CA LEU A 345 -2.63 17.90 -4.34
C LEU A 345 -3.95 18.58 -4.72
N THR A 346 -3.88 19.84 -5.09
CA THR A 346 -5.05 20.65 -5.47
C THR A 346 -5.21 20.78 -6.98
N CYS A 347 -4.21 20.38 -7.76
CA CYS A 347 -4.21 20.45 -9.22
C CYS A 347 -3.25 19.43 -9.83
N ASN A 348 -3.47 19.13 -11.10
CA ASN A 348 -2.52 18.40 -11.92
C ASN A 348 -1.23 19.22 -12.10
N ASN A 349 -0.08 18.56 -12.20
CA ASN A 349 1.21 19.24 -12.27
C ASN A 349 2.17 18.53 -13.24
N ALA A 350 2.67 19.25 -14.22
CA ALA A 350 3.65 18.77 -15.20
C ALA A 350 5.06 18.55 -14.62
N ASP A 351 5.32 18.94 -13.35
CA ASP A 351 6.56 18.61 -12.63
C ASP A 351 6.86 17.11 -12.59
N ILE A 352 5.83 16.28 -12.78
CA ILE A 352 5.99 14.83 -12.88
C ILE A 352 6.98 14.42 -13.98
N TYR A 353 7.06 15.14 -15.07
CA TYR A 353 8.04 14.88 -16.14
C TYR A 353 9.49 15.20 -15.74
N ARG A 354 9.68 15.96 -14.66
CA ARG A 354 11.00 16.29 -14.12
C ARG A 354 11.42 15.35 -13.00
N TYR A 355 10.52 15.09 -12.05
CA TYR A 355 10.85 14.32 -10.84
C TYR A 355 10.48 12.85 -10.93
N GLU A 356 9.50 12.50 -11.76
CA GLU A 356 9.04 11.13 -12.05
C GLU A 356 8.66 10.33 -10.79
N ILE A 357 8.12 11.02 -9.78
CA ILE A 357 7.69 10.37 -8.53
C ILE A 357 6.32 9.71 -8.76
N PRO A 358 6.18 8.38 -8.62
CA PRO A 358 4.90 7.71 -8.78
C PRO A 358 3.81 8.27 -7.87
N GLY A 359 2.55 8.32 -8.35
CA GLY A 359 1.45 8.92 -7.61
C GLY A 359 1.28 8.36 -6.19
N GLY A 360 1.26 7.03 -6.05
CA GLY A 360 1.20 6.37 -4.73
C GLY A 360 2.43 6.61 -3.86
N GLN A 361 3.61 6.83 -4.46
CA GLN A 361 4.81 7.19 -3.70
C GLN A 361 4.75 8.65 -3.23
N TYR A 362 4.24 9.57 -4.04
CA TYR A 362 4.12 10.97 -3.67
C TYR A 362 3.27 11.16 -2.41
N THR A 363 2.12 10.51 -2.34
CA THR A 363 1.19 10.57 -1.20
C THR A 363 1.77 9.98 0.09
N ASN A 364 2.76 9.09 -0.01
CA ASN A 364 3.46 8.53 1.16
C ASN A 364 4.73 9.30 1.52
N LEU A 365 5.46 9.81 0.52
CA LEU A 365 6.75 10.50 0.71
C LEU A 365 6.58 11.82 1.49
N LYS A 366 5.56 12.62 1.16
CA LYS A 366 5.33 13.93 1.79
C LYS A 366 5.08 13.81 3.30
N PRO A 367 4.13 13.00 3.81
CA PRO A 367 3.94 12.78 5.24
C PRO A 367 5.18 12.19 5.92
N GLN A 368 5.93 11.30 5.24
CA GLN A 368 7.17 10.75 5.77
C GLN A 368 8.22 11.84 6.00
N VAL A 369 8.42 12.73 5.02
CA VAL A 369 9.36 13.87 5.11
C VAL A 369 8.94 14.84 6.21
N GLU A 370 7.64 15.11 6.34
CA GLU A 370 7.07 15.96 7.40
C GLU A 370 7.30 15.34 8.80
N SER A 371 7.06 14.03 8.95
CA SER A 371 7.27 13.32 10.23
C SER A 371 8.73 13.30 10.69
N LEU A 372 9.67 13.40 9.75
CA LEU A 372 11.11 13.51 10.02
C LEU A 372 11.58 14.97 10.26
N GLY A 373 10.66 15.93 10.33
CA GLY A 373 10.97 17.35 10.53
C GLY A 373 11.58 18.03 9.30
N LEU A 374 11.52 17.41 8.14
CA LEU A 374 12.08 17.91 6.88
C LEU A 374 11.04 18.58 5.96
N GLY A 375 9.83 18.86 6.45
CA GLY A 375 8.74 19.41 5.65
C GLY A 375 9.12 20.68 4.86
N SER A 376 9.87 21.61 5.47
CA SER A 376 10.38 22.81 4.79
C SER A 376 11.41 22.52 3.68
N ARG A 377 12.02 21.32 3.68
CA ARG A 377 13.01 20.86 2.68
C ARG A 377 12.42 19.89 1.66
N PHE A 378 11.10 19.80 1.55
CA PHE A 378 10.46 18.84 0.64
C PHE A 378 10.86 19.02 -0.83
N MET A 379 11.08 20.26 -1.27
CA MET A 379 11.57 20.53 -2.64
C MET A 379 12.99 19.97 -2.87
N GLU A 380 13.84 20.01 -1.86
CA GLU A 380 15.18 19.43 -1.92
C GLU A 380 15.11 17.89 -1.97
N VAL A 381 14.20 17.27 -1.20
CA VAL A 381 13.95 15.83 -1.27
C VAL A 381 13.48 15.43 -2.68
N LYS A 382 12.57 16.17 -3.32
CA LYS A 382 12.15 15.94 -4.71
C LYS A 382 13.33 16.01 -5.68
N GLU A 383 14.19 17.01 -5.54
CA GLU A 383 15.38 17.15 -6.40
C GLU A 383 16.38 16.01 -6.15
N ASN A 384 16.57 15.61 -4.89
CA ASN A 384 17.39 14.46 -4.56
C ASN A 384 16.79 13.15 -5.08
N TYR A 385 15.45 13.00 -5.12
CA TYR A 385 14.79 11.84 -5.74
C TYR A 385 15.17 11.70 -7.22
N ARG A 386 15.16 12.79 -7.97
CA ARG A 386 15.62 12.84 -9.37
C ARG A 386 17.11 12.47 -9.48
N LYS A 387 17.98 13.10 -8.66
CA LYS A 387 19.42 12.83 -8.65
C LYS A 387 19.73 11.36 -8.30
N VAL A 388 19.02 10.81 -7.33
CA VAL A 388 19.15 9.37 -6.99
C VAL A 388 18.81 8.51 -8.19
N ASN A 389 17.70 8.78 -8.88
CA ASN A 389 17.34 8.01 -10.07
C ASN A 389 18.42 8.08 -11.17
N GLU A 390 18.96 9.27 -11.43
CA GLU A 390 20.06 9.44 -12.38
C GLU A 390 21.33 8.71 -11.95
N MET A 391 21.69 8.81 -10.66
CA MET A 391 22.84 8.13 -10.07
C MET A 391 22.71 6.58 -10.12
N LEU A 392 21.49 6.06 -10.04
CA LEU A 392 21.18 4.64 -10.21
C LEU A 392 21.13 4.20 -11.68
N GLY A 393 21.37 5.13 -12.60
CA GLY A 393 21.34 4.86 -14.03
C GLY A 393 19.92 4.79 -14.60
N ASP A 394 19.01 5.63 -14.13
CA ASP A 394 17.60 5.71 -14.57
C ASP A 394 16.87 4.36 -14.47
N ILE A 395 16.42 4.02 -13.29
CA ILE A 395 15.73 2.75 -13.03
C ILE A 395 14.22 2.87 -13.12
N VAL A 396 13.55 1.75 -13.27
CA VAL A 396 12.09 1.67 -13.14
C VAL A 396 11.68 2.00 -11.71
N LYS A 397 10.72 2.92 -11.53
CA LYS A 397 10.26 3.43 -10.22
C LYS A 397 8.84 2.97 -9.90
N VAL A 398 8.72 1.77 -9.41
CA VAL A 398 7.47 1.19 -8.90
C VAL A 398 7.77 0.43 -7.62
N THR A 399 6.83 0.31 -6.68
CA THR A 399 7.07 -0.39 -5.41
C THR A 399 7.59 -1.82 -5.62
N PRO A 400 8.73 -2.24 -5.00
CA PRO A 400 9.48 -1.55 -3.93
C PRO A 400 10.58 -0.57 -4.38
N SER A 401 11.01 -0.54 -5.65
CA SER A 401 12.13 0.29 -6.12
C SER A 401 11.88 1.80 -5.91
N SER A 402 10.66 2.28 -6.14
CA SER A 402 10.29 3.69 -5.89
C SER A 402 10.43 4.09 -4.43
N LYS A 403 10.11 3.19 -3.50
CA LYS A 403 10.33 3.42 -2.07
C LYS A 403 11.82 3.54 -1.76
N MET A 404 12.65 2.66 -2.31
CA MET A 404 14.11 2.71 -2.15
C MET A 404 14.69 4.04 -2.64
N VAL A 405 14.26 4.53 -3.81
CA VAL A 405 14.69 5.84 -4.33
C VAL A 405 14.28 6.97 -3.36
N GLY A 406 13.07 6.90 -2.82
CA GLY A 406 12.59 7.87 -1.82
C GLY A 406 13.39 7.84 -0.52
N ASP A 407 13.64 6.65 0.04
CA ASP A 407 14.43 6.48 1.26
C ASP A 407 15.87 7.01 1.07
N LEU A 408 16.48 6.72 -0.08
CA LEU A 408 17.82 7.20 -0.41
C LEU A 408 17.86 8.73 -0.64
N ALA A 409 16.79 9.30 -1.23
CA ALA A 409 16.67 10.76 -1.39
C ALA A 409 16.55 11.49 -0.04
N ILE A 410 15.78 10.94 0.90
CA ILE A 410 15.69 11.45 2.28
C ILE A 410 17.05 11.32 2.96
N PHE A 411 17.68 10.17 2.85
CA PHE A 411 19.01 9.92 3.43
C PHE A 411 20.06 10.91 2.92
N MET A 412 20.09 11.19 1.61
CA MET A 412 20.98 12.21 1.02
C MET A 412 20.67 13.61 1.57
N THR A 413 19.39 13.96 1.70
CA THR A 413 18.97 15.25 2.25
C THR A 413 19.39 15.40 3.71
N GLN A 414 19.21 14.38 4.55
CA GLN A 414 19.59 14.41 5.97
C GLN A 414 21.11 14.53 6.16
N ASN A 415 21.89 13.79 5.37
CA ASN A 415 23.35 13.74 5.50
C ASN A 415 24.09 14.72 4.58
N GLN A 416 23.38 15.64 3.91
CA GLN A 416 23.94 16.63 2.98
C GLN A 416 24.85 16.00 1.91
N LEU A 417 24.38 14.86 1.36
CA LEU A 417 25.08 14.12 0.30
C LEU A 417 24.68 14.64 -1.08
N THR A 418 25.62 14.53 -2.00
CA THR A 418 25.43 14.80 -3.44
C THR A 418 25.91 13.61 -4.24
N PRO A 419 25.54 13.46 -5.53
CA PRO A 419 26.07 12.40 -6.39
C PRO A 419 27.60 12.35 -6.42
N GLU A 420 28.27 13.50 -6.31
CA GLU A 420 29.72 13.63 -6.39
C GLU A 420 30.42 13.16 -5.10
N ASN A 421 29.80 13.33 -3.93
CA ASN A 421 30.43 13.03 -2.64
C ASN A 421 29.91 11.78 -1.93
N ILE A 422 28.83 11.17 -2.44
CA ILE A 422 28.16 10.03 -1.78
C ILE A 422 29.06 8.80 -1.68
N VAL A 423 29.95 8.58 -2.66
CA VAL A 423 30.87 7.44 -2.65
C VAL A 423 31.93 7.63 -1.56
N GLU A 424 32.54 8.81 -1.47
CA GLU A 424 33.58 9.11 -0.49
C GLU A 424 33.02 9.17 0.94
N LYS A 425 31.97 10.00 1.16
CA LYS A 425 31.37 10.17 2.49
C LYS A 425 30.58 8.95 2.94
N GLY A 426 30.01 8.21 2.00
CA GLY A 426 29.15 7.07 2.26
C GLY A 426 29.87 5.88 2.93
N GLU A 427 31.20 5.78 2.79
CA GLU A 427 31.97 4.70 3.43
C GLU A 427 31.80 4.68 4.97
N ALA A 428 31.64 5.86 5.58
CA ALA A 428 31.45 6.01 7.03
C ALA A 428 29.97 5.94 7.47
N LEU A 429 29.03 5.88 6.53
CA LEU A 429 27.60 5.96 6.82
C LEU A 429 26.91 4.58 6.73
N ALA A 430 25.79 4.43 7.44
CA ALA A 430 24.88 3.31 7.32
C ALA A 430 23.75 3.68 6.36
N PHE A 431 23.69 3.04 5.20
CA PHE A 431 22.65 3.27 4.21
C PHE A 431 21.30 2.67 4.65
N PRO A 432 20.16 3.20 4.18
CA PRO A 432 18.86 2.61 4.43
C PRO A 432 18.79 1.14 3.98
N ASP A 433 18.09 0.28 4.75
CA ASP A 433 17.95 -1.14 4.44
C ASP A 433 17.39 -1.40 3.04
N SER A 434 16.48 -0.52 2.57
CA SER A 434 15.93 -0.61 1.23
C SER A 434 17.01 -0.42 0.13
N ALA A 435 17.99 0.48 0.36
CA ALA A 435 19.12 0.66 -0.55
C ALA A 435 20.05 -0.55 -0.49
N VAL A 436 20.37 -1.06 0.71
CA VAL A 436 21.19 -2.28 0.86
C VAL A 436 20.50 -3.47 0.19
N SER A 437 19.18 -3.63 0.36
CA SER A 437 18.40 -4.70 -0.30
C SER A 437 18.44 -4.58 -1.83
N TYR A 438 18.31 -3.36 -2.36
CA TYR A 438 18.41 -3.12 -3.80
C TYR A 438 19.79 -3.52 -4.34
N PHE A 439 20.87 -2.98 -3.78
CA PHE A 439 22.22 -3.22 -4.25
C PHE A 439 22.71 -4.65 -4.02
N SER A 440 22.13 -5.37 -3.05
CA SER A 440 22.43 -6.80 -2.85
C SER A 440 21.73 -7.72 -3.88
N GLY A 441 20.88 -7.18 -4.76
CA GLY A 441 20.11 -7.96 -5.73
C GLY A 441 18.83 -8.58 -5.17
N MET A 442 18.48 -8.29 -3.92
CA MET A 442 17.26 -8.80 -3.28
C MET A 442 15.96 -8.20 -3.85
N MET A 443 16.04 -7.15 -4.65
CA MET A 443 14.92 -6.59 -5.42
C MET A 443 14.91 -7.01 -6.89
N GLY A 444 15.84 -7.89 -7.31
CA GLY A 444 16.06 -8.24 -8.71
C GLY A 444 17.25 -7.53 -9.33
N GLN A 445 17.36 -7.59 -10.65
CA GLN A 445 18.48 -7.03 -11.40
C GLN A 445 17.99 -5.88 -12.31
N PRO A 446 18.49 -4.66 -12.15
CA PRO A 446 18.11 -3.55 -13.02
C PRO A 446 18.71 -3.71 -14.42
N ALA A 447 18.01 -3.21 -15.43
CA ALA A 447 18.54 -3.11 -16.77
C ALA A 447 19.84 -2.29 -16.76
N GLY A 448 20.91 -2.83 -17.38
CA GLY A 448 22.23 -2.20 -17.39
C GLY A 448 23.08 -2.45 -16.13
N GLY A 449 22.59 -3.22 -15.15
CA GLY A 449 23.32 -3.54 -13.92
C GLY A 449 23.31 -2.42 -12.87
N PHE A 450 24.08 -2.62 -11.81
CA PHE A 450 24.24 -1.65 -10.71
C PHE A 450 25.45 -0.74 -10.95
N PRO A 451 25.41 0.56 -10.51
CA PRO A 451 26.60 1.41 -10.49
C PRO A 451 27.64 0.83 -9.51
N GLU A 452 28.76 0.33 -10.01
CA GLU A 452 29.74 -0.48 -9.25
C GLU A 452 30.27 0.22 -7.99
N ASP A 453 30.72 1.49 -8.10
CA ASP A 453 31.26 2.23 -6.96
C ASP A 453 30.23 2.44 -5.85
N LEU A 454 29.00 2.77 -6.23
CA LEU A 454 27.92 2.97 -5.26
C LEU A 454 27.49 1.62 -4.65
N GLN A 455 27.42 0.55 -5.44
CA GLN A 455 27.13 -0.79 -4.94
C GLN A 455 28.17 -1.21 -3.90
N ARG A 456 29.44 -1.01 -4.17
CA ARG A 456 30.54 -1.33 -3.25
C ARG A 456 30.40 -0.59 -1.92
N VAL A 457 30.16 0.73 -1.97
CA VAL A 457 30.03 1.57 -0.77
C VAL A 457 28.80 1.22 0.07
N VAL A 458 27.68 0.91 -0.60
CA VAL A 458 26.43 0.55 0.10
C VAL A 458 26.50 -0.85 0.73
N LEU A 459 27.09 -1.81 0.01
CA LEU A 459 27.15 -3.20 0.46
C LEU A 459 28.28 -3.46 1.46
N LYS A 460 29.39 -2.68 1.39
CA LYS A 460 30.60 -2.93 2.18
C LYS A 460 31.08 -4.37 1.97
N ASP A 461 31.04 -5.22 3.01
CA ASP A 461 31.49 -6.61 2.98
C ASP A 461 30.43 -7.60 2.44
N LYS A 462 29.20 -7.14 2.19
CA LYS A 462 28.10 -8.00 1.72
C LYS A 462 28.29 -8.31 0.23
N LYS A 463 28.13 -9.59 -0.13
CA LYS A 463 28.17 -10.03 -1.53
C LYS A 463 26.79 -9.90 -2.18
N PRO A 464 26.67 -9.31 -3.38
CA PRO A 464 25.43 -9.29 -4.12
C PRO A 464 25.07 -10.67 -4.68
N ILE A 465 23.79 -10.89 -4.92
CA ILE A 465 23.27 -12.07 -5.62
C ILE A 465 22.87 -11.69 -7.05
N THR A 466 22.95 -12.65 -7.97
CA THR A 466 22.55 -12.48 -9.38
C THR A 466 21.39 -13.40 -9.78
N CYS A 467 21.10 -14.43 -8.97
CA CYS A 467 19.94 -15.32 -9.12
C CYS A 467 18.68 -14.72 -8.49
N ARG A 468 17.55 -15.37 -8.70
CA ARG A 468 16.29 -14.96 -8.02
C ARG A 468 16.42 -15.16 -6.50
N PRO A 469 16.04 -14.18 -5.69
CA PRO A 469 16.01 -14.35 -4.24
C PRO A 469 15.22 -15.59 -3.78
N GLY A 470 14.10 -15.91 -4.45
CA GLY A 470 13.28 -17.09 -4.15
C GLY A 470 14.00 -18.44 -4.27
N GLU A 471 15.09 -18.50 -5.07
CA GLU A 471 15.93 -19.70 -5.17
C GLU A 471 16.79 -19.94 -3.93
N LEU A 472 17.10 -18.88 -3.21
CA LEU A 472 17.92 -18.91 -1.99
C LEU A 472 17.09 -19.02 -0.71
N LEU A 473 15.82 -18.64 -0.77
CA LEU A 473 14.92 -18.69 0.38
C LEU A 473 14.40 -20.11 0.56
N PRO A 474 14.55 -20.72 1.76
CA PRO A 474 14.01 -22.03 2.03
C PRO A 474 12.47 -22.00 1.95
N PRO A 475 11.84 -23.08 1.46
CA PRO A 475 10.39 -23.19 1.48
C PRO A 475 9.82 -23.00 2.89
N VAL A 476 8.73 -22.26 3.01
CA VAL A 476 8.02 -22.10 4.29
C VAL A 476 7.31 -23.40 4.65
N ASP A 477 7.50 -23.85 5.88
CA ASP A 477 6.68 -24.87 6.51
C ASP A 477 5.38 -24.23 7.04
N PHE A 478 4.28 -24.40 6.30
CA PHE A 478 2.99 -23.80 6.66
C PHE A 478 2.39 -24.38 7.95
N GLU A 479 2.62 -25.66 8.23
CA GLU A 479 2.16 -26.28 9.48
C GLU A 479 2.92 -25.71 10.70
N ALA A 480 4.21 -25.45 10.53
CA ALA A 480 5.00 -24.75 11.56
C ALA A 480 4.44 -23.33 11.79
N LYS A 481 4.08 -22.60 10.72
CA LYS A 481 3.48 -21.28 10.82
C LYS A 481 2.10 -21.29 11.47
N GLU A 482 1.29 -22.29 11.18
CA GLU A 482 0.00 -22.48 11.86
C GLU A 482 0.18 -22.73 13.37
N ARG A 483 1.14 -23.60 13.75
CA ARG A 483 1.49 -23.83 15.17
C ARG A 483 2.01 -22.57 15.87
N GLU A 484 2.82 -21.76 15.18
CA GLU A 484 3.30 -20.46 15.70
C GLU A 484 2.12 -19.52 15.97
N MET A 485 1.17 -19.43 15.04
CA MET A 485 -0.04 -18.61 15.19
C MET A 485 -0.95 -19.07 16.35
N ALA A 486 -0.95 -20.34 16.71
CA ALA A 486 -1.78 -20.88 17.79
C ALA A 486 -1.54 -20.19 19.13
N SER A 487 -0.39 -19.52 19.31
CA SER A 487 -0.08 -18.73 20.51
C SER A 487 -0.97 -17.48 20.66
N PHE A 488 -1.46 -16.91 19.56
CA PHE A 488 -2.30 -15.72 19.56
C PHE A 488 -3.62 -15.87 18.76
N ASP A 489 -3.76 -16.90 17.94
CA ASP A 489 -5.00 -17.26 17.26
C ASP A 489 -5.23 -18.76 17.42
N THR A 490 -6.22 -19.14 18.20
CA THR A 490 -6.45 -20.55 18.60
C THR A 490 -6.91 -21.47 17.45
N ASN A 491 -7.40 -20.91 16.35
CA ASN A 491 -7.86 -21.66 15.19
C ASN A 491 -7.71 -20.84 13.92
N PRO A 492 -6.46 -20.59 13.47
CA PRO A 492 -6.21 -19.76 12.31
C PRO A 492 -6.77 -20.43 11.04
N SER A 493 -7.43 -19.64 10.20
CA SER A 493 -7.82 -20.11 8.87
C SER A 493 -6.59 -20.21 7.97
N TRP A 494 -6.66 -21.06 6.92
CA TRP A 494 -5.60 -21.14 5.91
C TRP A 494 -5.20 -19.76 5.34
N ARG A 495 -6.18 -18.91 5.07
CA ARG A 495 -5.97 -17.53 4.63
C ARG A 495 -5.24 -16.67 5.66
N ALA A 496 -5.49 -16.90 6.94
CA ALA A 496 -4.75 -16.23 8.01
C ALA A 496 -3.28 -16.70 8.05
N VAL A 497 -3.03 -18.00 7.87
CA VAL A 497 -1.67 -18.56 7.79
C VAL A 497 -0.92 -17.98 6.60
N LEU A 498 -1.52 -17.93 5.40
CA LEU A 498 -0.92 -17.28 4.23
C LEU A 498 -0.61 -15.81 4.47
N SER A 499 -1.55 -15.08 5.08
CA SER A 499 -1.34 -13.67 5.43
C SER A 499 -0.21 -13.49 6.46
N TYR A 500 -0.10 -14.39 7.42
CA TYR A 500 0.96 -14.40 8.42
C TYR A 500 2.33 -14.67 7.79
N CYS A 501 2.42 -15.56 6.79
CA CYS A 501 3.65 -15.74 6.03
C CYS A 501 4.11 -14.46 5.31
N LEU A 502 3.17 -13.64 4.86
CA LEU A 502 3.46 -12.38 4.16
C LEU A 502 3.75 -11.22 5.14
N TYR A 503 3.01 -11.13 6.25
CA TYR A 503 3.00 -10.00 7.17
C TYR A 503 2.82 -10.45 8.63
N PRO A 504 3.82 -11.12 9.24
CA PRO A 504 3.66 -11.73 10.56
C PRO A 504 3.14 -10.75 11.63
N LYS A 505 3.85 -9.65 11.83
CA LYS A 505 3.48 -8.65 12.85
C LYS A 505 2.12 -8.00 12.60
N VAL A 506 1.79 -7.72 11.34
CA VAL A 506 0.52 -7.07 10.98
C VAL A 506 -0.67 -7.97 11.28
N VAL A 507 -0.56 -9.27 10.99
CA VAL A 507 -1.61 -10.25 11.29
C VAL A 507 -1.75 -10.46 12.79
N GLU A 508 -0.64 -10.54 13.53
CA GLU A 508 -0.66 -10.60 15.00
C GLU A 508 -1.41 -9.41 15.61
N ASP A 509 -1.06 -8.19 15.18
CA ASP A 509 -1.69 -6.97 15.65
C ASP A 509 -3.18 -6.90 15.27
N PHE A 510 -3.54 -7.38 14.08
CA PHE A 510 -4.93 -7.50 13.65
C PHE A 510 -5.74 -8.44 14.56
N VAL A 511 -5.21 -9.62 14.86
CA VAL A 511 -5.87 -10.59 15.76
C VAL A 511 -6.02 -10.02 17.17
N LYS A 512 -4.96 -9.36 17.69
CA LYS A 512 -5.02 -8.66 19.00
C LYS A 512 -6.11 -7.59 19.00
N ASN A 513 -6.19 -6.77 17.94
CA ASN A 513 -7.20 -5.75 17.80
C ASN A 513 -8.61 -6.35 17.77
N GLN A 514 -8.83 -7.44 17.03
CA GLN A 514 -10.11 -8.14 17.02
C GLN A 514 -10.51 -8.69 18.38
N LYS A 515 -9.57 -9.23 19.15
CA LYS A 515 -9.82 -9.71 20.52
C LYS A 515 -10.20 -8.56 21.45
N GLU A 516 -9.55 -7.40 21.32
CA GLU A 516 -9.80 -6.24 22.19
C GLU A 516 -11.12 -5.53 21.86
N TYR A 517 -11.37 -5.27 20.57
CA TYR A 517 -12.46 -4.39 20.15
C TYR A 517 -13.65 -5.13 19.49
N GLY A 518 -13.48 -6.41 19.15
CA GLY A 518 -14.45 -7.19 18.40
C GLY A 518 -14.49 -6.77 16.91
N TYR A 519 -15.57 -7.10 16.22
CA TYR A 519 -15.72 -6.87 14.79
C TYR A 519 -16.06 -5.41 14.46
N ILE A 520 -15.09 -4.50 14.67
CA ILE A 520 -15.25 -3.06 14.38
C ILE A 520 -15.42 -2.75 12.89
N MET A 521 -15.09 -3.69 12.00
CA MET A 521 -15.37 -3.60 10.57
C MET A 521 -16.87 -3.40 10.26
N ARG A 522 -17.76 -3.75 11.18
CA ARG A 522 -19.22 -3.55 11.06
C ARG A 522 -19.65 -2.12 11.33
N LEU A 523 -18.80 -1.28 11.93
CA LEU A 523 -19.10 0.14 12.19
C LEU A 523 -19.26 0.92 10.88
N GLY A 524 -20.09 1.96 10.88
CA GLY A 524 -20.11 2.97 9.81
C GLY A 524 -18.74 3.61 9.61
N SER A 525 -18.38 3.98 8.39
CA SER A 525 -17.04 4.51 8.13
C SER A 525 -16.79 5.81 8.88
N HIS A 526 -17.76 6.70 8.99
CA HIS A 526 -17.61 7.91 9.81
C HIS A 526 -17.42 7.58 11.31
N VAL A 527 -18.18 6.62 11.86
CA VAL A 527 -18.02 6.19 13.26
C VAL A 527 -16.67 5.53 13.50
N PHE A 528 -16.19 4.79 12.51
CA PHE A 528 -14.88 4.14 12.57
C PHE A 528 -13.74 5.16 12.63
N PHE A 529 -13.80 6.23 11.83
CA PHE A 529 -12.72 7.24 11.78
C PHE A 529 -12.90 8.38 12.78
N HIS A 530 -14.14 8.82 13.02
CA HIS A 530 -14.44 10.07 13.74
C HIS A 530 -15.29 9.87 15.02
N GLY A 531 -15.70 8.63 15.33
CA GLY A 531 -16.53 8.35 16.50
C GLY A 531 -17.98 8.78 16.32
N LEU A 532 -18.62 9.21 17.41
CA LEU A 532 -20.01 9.66 17.48
C LEU A 532 -20.11 11.02 18.15
N ALA A 533 -21.01 11.89 17.69
CA ALA A 533 -21.41 13.11 18.39
C ALA A 533 -22.33 12.78 19.58
N VAL A 534 -22.36 13.66 20.59
CA VAL A 534 -23.26 13.51 21.75
C VAL A 534 -24.73 13.44 21.28
N GLY A 535 -25.42 12.39 21.67
CA GLY A 535 -26.80 12.11 21.26
C GLY A 535 -26.93 11.37 19.92
N GLU A 536 -25.85 11.22 19.15
CA GLU A 536 -25.85 10.47 17.89
C GLU A 536 -26.01 8.97 18.12
N THR A 537 -26.74 8.32 17.21
CA THR A 537 -27.05 6.90 17.27
C THR A 537 -26.51 6.19 16.03
N ASN A 538 -25.78 5.08 16.22
CA ASN A 538 -25.33 4.19 15.15
C ASN A 538 -25.93 2.79 15.30
N LYS A 539 -26.46 2.26 14.19
CA LYS A 539 -26.99 0.88 14.12
C LYS A 539 -25.96 -0.03 13.48
N VAL A 540 -25.58 -1.09 14.17
CA VAL A 540 -24.57 -2.04 13.75
C VAL A 540 -25.19 -3.44 13.68
N ASN A 541 -25.27 -3.99 12.47
CA ASN A 541 -25.69 -5.38 12.28
C ASN A 541 -24.50 -6.30 12.57
N ILE A 542 -24.57 -7.07 13.66
CA ILE A 542 -23.49 -7.95 14.12
C ILE A 542 -23.66 -9.39 13.62
N ALA A 543 -24.91 -9.79 13.33
CA ALA A 543 -25.28 -11.07 12.72
C ALA A 543 -26.68 -10.93 12.11
N ASP A 544 -27.13 -11.93 11.36
CA ASP A 544 -28.49 -11.96 10.82
C ASP A 544 -29.52 -11.85 11.95
N GLY A 545 -30.41 -10.87 11.82
CA GLY A 545 -31.43 -10.56 12.82
C GLY A 545 -30.90 -9.92 14.12
N LYS A 546 -29.58 -9.66 14.25
CA LYS A 546 -29.00 -9.05 15.46
C LYS A 546 -28.40 -7.66 15.17
N THR A 547 -29.08 -6.63 15.62
CA THR A 547 -28.64 -5.24 15.47
C THR A 547 -28.31 -4.66 16.85
N LEU A 548 -27.15 -4.06 16.99
CA LEU A 548 -26.80 -3.19 18.12
C LEU A 548 -27.16 -1.75 17.76
N VAL A 549 -27.87 -1.07 18.67
CA VAL A 549 -28.14 0.35 18.61
C VAL A 549 -27.24 1.02 19.65
N ILE A 550 -26.24 1.75 19.18
CA ILE A 550 -25.24 2.42 20.03
C ILE A 550 -25.52 3.92 19.95
N LYS A 551 -25.83 4.54 21.09
CA LYS A 551 -25.98 5.99 21.23
C LYS A 551 -24.88 6.51 22.15
N TYR A 552 -24.19 7.56 21.73
CA TYR A 552 -23.19 8.23 22.56
C TYR A 552 -23.86 9.25 23.46
N LEU A 553 -23.60 9.18 24.76
CA LEU A 553 -24.24 10.04 25.77
C LEU A 553 -23.34 11.18 26.24
N GLY A 554 -22.03 10.97 26.29
CA GLY A 554 -21.09 11.99 26.70
C GLY A 554 -19.77 11.46 27.25
N LEU A 555 -18.86 12.40 27.51
CA LEU A 555 -17.50 12.18 28.01
C LEU A 555 -17.37 12.72 29.43
N GLY A 556 -16.82 11.90 30.34
CA GLY A 556 -16.50 12.30 31.71
C GLY A 556 -15.18 13.06 31.82
N GLU A 557 -14.92 13.57 33.03
CA GLU A 557 -13.64 14.20 33.38
C GLU A 557 -12.49 13.18 33.35
N VAL A 558 -11.27 13.69 33.26
CA VAL A 558 -10.04 12.88 33.38
C VAL A 558 -9.84 12.51 34.85
N ASP A 559 -9.64 11.23 35.11
CA ASP A 559 -9.30 10.77 36.46
C ASP A 559 -7.79 10.89 36.78
N SER A 560 -7.40 10.49 38.00
CA SER A 560 -6.01 10.57 38.46
C SER A 560 -5.03 9.67 37.68
N GLU A 561 -5.56 8.68 36.95
CA GLU A 561 -4.76 7.74 36.13
C GLU A 561 -4.73 8.16 34.64
N GLY A 562 -5.31 9.32 34.31
CA GLY A 562 -5.39 9.80 32.92
C GLY A 562 -6.40 9.04 32.08
N MET A 563 -7.41 8.44 32.71
CA MET A 563 -8.49 7.75 32.04
C MET A 563 -9.74 8.65 31.98
N ARG A 564 -10.57 8.44 30.96
CA ARG A 564 -11.89 9.06 30.86
C ARG A 564 -12.99 8.02 30.79
N THR A 565 -14.12 8.33 31.44
CA THR A 565 -15.33 7.54 31.29
C THR A 565 -16.09 8.01 30.06
N VAL A 566 -16.30 7.11 29.10
CA VAL A 566 -17.16 7.37 27.92
C VAL A 566 -18.48 6.64 28.14
N SER A 567 -19.60 7.39 28.16
CA SER A 567 -20.93 6.86 28.40
C SER A 567 -21.67 6.62 27.09
N PHE A 568 -22.20 5.41 26.95
CA PHE A 568 -23.04 4.99 25.84
C PHE A 568 -24.38 4.45 26.31
N GLU A 569 -25.38 4.43 25.43
CA GLU A 569 -26.57 3.61 25.55
C GLU A 569 -26.52 2.52 24.49
N LEU A 570 -26.55 1.26 24.92
CA LEU A 570 -26.55 0.09 24.08
C LEU A 570 -27.91 -0.61 24.16
N ASN A 571 -28.69 -0.57 23.08
CA ASN A 571 -30.05 -1.12 23.04
C ASN A 571 -30.93 -0.63 24.22
N GLY A 572 -30.88 0.66 24.57
CA GLY A 572 -31.64 1.26 25.67
C GLY A 572 -30.99 1.11 27.07
N ILE A 573 -29.84 0.42 27.18
CA ILE A 573 -29.16 0.21 28.47
C ILE A 573 -27.84 0.99 28.48
N ARG A 574 -27.67 1.84 29.51
CA ARG A 574 -26.42 2.60 29.71
C ARG A 574 -25.23 1.66 29.92
N ARG A 575 -24.12 1.97 29.24
CA ARG A 575 -22.82 1.32 29.35
C ARG A 575 -21.71 2.37 29.42
N ASP A 576 -20.92 2.31 30.49
CA ASP A 576 -19.76 3.17 30.66
C ASP A 576 -18.49 2.37 30.35
N VAL A 577 -17.58 2.95 29.61
CA VAL A 577 -16.28 2.35 29.28
C VAL A 577 -15.15 3.30 29.67
N GLN A 578 -14.11 2.75 30.27
CA GLN A 578 -12.90 3.51 30.60
C GLN A 578 -11.95 3.46 29.40
N VAL A 579 -11.44 4.60 28.98
CA VAL A 579 -10.47 4.74 27.89
C VAL A 579 -9.34 5.70 28.27
N PRO A 580 -8.10 5.46 27.83
CA PRO A 580 -6.99 6.35 28.14
C PRO A 580 -7.13 7.67 27.38
N ASP A 581 -6.85 8.78 28.07
CA ASP A 581 -6.62 10.08 27.44
C ASP A 581 -5.11 10.28 27.25
N GLU A 582 -4.60 10.03 26.04
CA GLU A 582 -3.17 10.11 25.76
C GLU A 582 -2.57 11.50 26.05
N ALA A 583 -3.36 12.58 25.89
CA ALA A 583 -2.92 13.94 26.18
C ALA A 583 -2.79 14.16 27.70
N ALA A 584 -3.73 13.64 28.47
CA ALA A 584 -3.70 13.71 29.93
C ALA A 584 -2.59 12.82 30.51
N GLN A 585 -2.44 11.61 30.00
CA GLN A 585 -1.37 10.69 30.43
C GLN A 585 0.03 11.24 30.15
N LYS A 586 0.26 11.93 29.02
CA LYS A 586 1.52 12.63 28.73
C LYS A 586 1.84 13.72 29.76
N ASN A 587 0.82 14.33 30.34
CA ASN A 587 0.98 15.36 31.38
C ASN A 587 1.16 14.76 32.80
N ILE A 588 0.65 13.55 33.03
CA ILE A 588 0.77 12.83 34.31
C ILE A 588 2.11 12.11 34.39
N ALA A 589 2.56 11.49 33.34
CA ALA A 589 3.89 10.89 33.22
C ALA A 589 4.95 11.97 32.94
N ARG A 590 5.28 12.82 33.94
CA ARG A 590 6.58 13.45 34.01
C ARG A 590 7.60 12.34 34.24
N VAL A 591 8.07 11.74 33.16
CA VAL A 591 9.19 10.82 33.17
C VAL A 591 10.38 11.58 33.74
N PRO A 592 10.98 11.14 34.87
CA PRO A 592 12.12 11.85 35.44
C PRO A 592 13.23 11.93 34.40
N MET A 593 13.74 13.14 34.18
CA MET A 593 14.88 13.37 33.30
C MET A 593 16.15 13.40 34.14
N VAL A 594 17.26 12.93 33.58
CA VAL A 594 18.56 12.97 34.28
C VAL A 594 19.02 14.42 34.44
N ASP A 595 19.66 14.69 35.57
CA ASP A 595 20.51 15.85 35.76
C ASP A 595 21.85 15.59 35.02
N PRO A 596 22.21 16.38 34.00
CA PRO A 596 23.46 16.16 33.26
C PRO A 596 24.72 16.22 34.12
N GLU A 597 24.68 16.98 35.23
CA GLU A 597 25.80 17.15 36.15
C GLU A 597 25.90 15.98 37.18
N ASP A 598 24.83 15.22 37.37
CA ASP A 598 24.82 14.09 38.27
C ASP A 598 25.26 12.80 37.57
N LYS A 599 26.50 12.37 37.87
CA LYS A 599 27.08 11.15 37.28
C LYS A 599 26.47 9.85 37.81
N SER A 600 25.76 9.91 38.94
CA SER A 600 25.05 8.76 39.50
C SER A 600 23.82 8.38 38.67
N GLN A 601 23.26 9.31 37.92
CA GLN A 601 22.10 9.13 37.07
C GLN A 601 22.48 8.64 35.68
N VAL A 602 21.87 7.55 35.26
CA VAL A 602 22.04 6.95 33.93
C VAL A 602 20.82 7.28 33.09
N GLY A 603 21.02 8.03 32.03
CA GLY A 603 19.96 8.44 31.10
C GLY A 603 20.02 7.76 29.75
N ALA A 604 18.89 7.77 29.07
CA ALA A 604 18.80 7.33 27.69
C ALA A 604 19.55 8.30 26.78
N SER A 605 20.55 7.81 26.07
CA SER A 605 21.31 8.62 25.09
C SER A 605 20.52 8.92 23.84
N ILE A 606 19.55 8.07 23.49
CA ILE A 606 18.64 8.18 22.33
C ILE A 606 17.24 7.78 22.75
N PRO A 607 16.19 8.29 22.09
CA PRO A 607 14.84 7.76 22.23
C PRO A 607 14.73 6.38 21.55
N GLY A 608 14.02 5.44 22.17
CA GLY A 608 13.84 4.08 21.61
C GLY A 608 13.16 3.13 22.58
N ALA A 609 13.07 1.85 22.22
CA ALA A 609 12.57 0.79 23.09
C ALA A 609 13.72 0.12 23.83
N VAL A 610 13.53 -0.16 25.12
CA VAL A 610 14.50 -0.94 25.93
C VAL A 610 14.47 -2.38 25.45
N SER A 611 15.51 -2.84 24.75
CA SER A 611 15.58 -4.20 24.21
C SER A 611 16.05 -5.21 25.26
N LYS A 612 16.98 -4.80 26.15
CA LYS A 612 17.53 -5.69 27.17
C LYS A 612 18.13 -4.91 28.36
N ILE A 613 17.91 -5.40 29.56
CA ILE A 613 18.53 -4.89 30.78
C ILE A 613 19.52 -5.96 31.29
N ASN A 614 20.80 -5.60 31.39
CA ASN A 614 21.89 -6.53 31.71
C ASN A 614 22.28 -6.54 33.22
N VAL A 615 21.66 -5.69 34.04
CA VAL A 615 21.97 -5.53 35.46
C VAL A 615 20.69 -5.55 36.30
N LYS A 616 20.83 -5.82 37.59
CA LYS A 616 19.75 -5.79 38.60
C LYS A 616 20.10 -4.80 39.73
N VAL A 617 19.09 -4.36 40.44
CA VAL A 617 19.28 -3.55 41.64
C VAL A 617 20.15 -4.33 42.64
N GLY A 618 21.21 -3.72 43.14
CA GLY A 618 22.20 -4.31 44.00
C GLY A 618 23.46 -4.83 43.30
N ASP A 619 23.48 -4.89 41.96
CA ASP A 619 24.68 -5.32 41.24
C ASP A 619 25.77 -4.24 41.28
N THR A 620 27.03 -4.68 41.47
CA THR A 620 28.20 -3.79 41.37
C THR A 620 28.62 -3.67 39.89
N VAL A 621 28.79 -2.44 39.43
CA VAL A 621 29.13 -2.13 38.02
C VAL A 621 30.40 -1.29 37.94
N GLU A 622 31.17 -1.50 36.88
CA GLU A 622 32.36 -0.72 36.60
C GLU A 622 32.05 0.39 35.58
N LYS A 623 32.83 1.47 35.62
CA LYS A 623 32.73 2.56 34.64
C LYS A 623 32.88 1.98 33.22
N ASN A 624 31.99 2.38 32.31
CA ASN A 624 31.86 1.92 30.93
C ASN A 624 31.28 0.50 30.76
N GLN A 625 30.86 -0.15 31.80
CA GLN A 625 30.13 -1.42 31.73
C GLN A 625 28.76 -1.16 31.07
N THR A 626 28.35 -2.05 30.15
CA THR A 626 27.01 -1.99 29.52
C THR A 626 25.93 -2.38 30.51
N LEU A 627 25.01 -1.46 30.77
CA LEU A 627 23.91 -1.63 31.73
C LEU A 627 22.63 -2.13 31.04
N LEU A 628 22.33 -1.59 29.90
CA LEU A 628 21.16 -1.97 29.10
C LEU A 628 21.35 -1.59 27.62
N THR A 629 20.44 -2.04 26.78
CA THR A 629 20.43 -1.74 25.35
C THR A 629 19.09 -1.10 24.96
N ILE A 630 19.15 -0.01 24.20
CA ILE A 630 17.98 0.66 23.61
C ILE A 630 17.99 0.39 22.12
N GLU A 631 16.86 -0.07 21.60
CA GLU A 631 16.62 -0.21 20.16
C GLU A 631 15.88 1.02 19.63
N ALA A 632 16.48 1.69 18.66
CA ALA A 632 15.87 2.77 17.91
C ALA A 632 16.00 2.49 16.42
N MET A 633 14.90 2.41 15.68
CA MET A 633 14.88 2.18 14.22
C MET A 633 15.72 0.97 13.77
N LYS A 634 15.71 -0.13 14.54
CA LYS A 634 16.50 -1.36 14.32
C LYS A 634 18.02 -1.20 14.53
N MET A 635 18.44 -0.15 15.21
CA MET A 635 19.81 -0.02 15.72
C MET A 635 19.80 -0.19 17.22
N GLU A 636 20.63 -1.08 17.72
CA GLU A 636 20.84 -1.26 19.17
C GLU A 636 21.95 -0.33 19.65
N THR A 637 21.64 0.43 20.69
CA THR A 637 22.61 1.32 21.35
C THR A 637 22.80 0.89 22.79
N ALA A 638 24.02 0.54 23.16
CA ALA A 638 24.37 0.21 24.53
C ALA A 638 24.44 1.46 25.40
N ILE A 639 23.78 1.44 26.54
CA ILE A 639 23.87 2.42 27.59
C ILE A 639 24.85 1.91 28.63
N THR A 640 25.88 2.71 28.95
CA THR A 640 26.98 2.31 29.85
C THR A 640 27.02 3.14 31.13
N ALA A 641 27.58 2.57 32.16
CA ALA A 641 27.79 3.24 33.46
C ALA A 641 28.77 4.41 33.31
N ARG A 642 28.37 5.59 33.80
CA ARG A 642 29.23 6.79 33.82
C ARG A 642 30.28 6.75 34.94
N MET A 643 30.05 5.95 35.98
CA MET A 643 30.92 5.75 37.13
C MET A 643 30.85 4.30 37.60
N SER A 644 31.82 3.88 38.38
CA SER A 644 31.76 2.59 39.10
C SER A 644 30.93 2.76 40.36
N GLY A 645 30.14 1.73 40.74
CA GLY A 645 29.29 1.78 41.93
C GLY A 645 28.30 0.60 41.98
N THR A 646 27.25 0.73 42.78
CA THR A 646 26.20 -0.27 42.90
C THR A 646 24.90 0.27 42.34
N VAL A 647 24.16 -0.51 41.53
CA VAL A 647 22.85 -0.13 40.99
C VAL A 647 21.85 0.05 42.12
N GLU A 648 21.38 1.28 42.36
CA GLU A 648 20.45 1.64 43.42
C GLU A 648 19.00 1.48 43.02
N SER A 649 18.64 1.96 41.81
CA SER A 649 17.28 1.81 41.25
C SER A 649 17.32 1.58 39.77
N ILE A 650 16.27 0.93 39.25
CA ILE A 650 15.97 0.78 37.80
C ILE A 650 14.54 1.24 37.62
N GLU A 651 14.34 2.32 36.82
CA GLU A 651 13.06 3.02 36.64
C GLU A 651 12.29 2.56 35.38
N ILE A 652 12.80 1.52 34.73
CA ILE A 652 12.30 1.03 33.43
C ILE A 652 12.25 -0.49 33.38
N HIS A 653 11.48 -1.03 32.42
CA HIS A 653 11.41 -2.47 32.14
C HIS A 653 11.80 -2.75 30.68
N GLU A 654 12.16 -3.99 30.39
CA GLU A 654 12.34 -4.42 29.00
C GLU A 654 11.02 -4.28 28.22
N GLY A 655 11.09 -3.66 27.05
CA GLY A 655 9.94 -3.31 26.21
C GLY A 655 9.41 -1.89 26.40
N ASP A 656 9.86 -1.15 27.43
CA ASP A 656 9.46 0.25 27.64
C ASP A 656 10.03 1.16 26.53
N THR A 657 9.24 2.14 26.11
CA THR A 657 9.71 3.20 25.20
C THR A 657 10.21 4.38 26.02
N VAL A 658 11.47 4.76 25.82
CA VAL A 658 12.14 5.84 26.55
C VAL A 658 12.45 7.03 25.65
N LYS A 659 12.50 8.23 26.27
CA LYS A 659 12.88 9.47 25.58
C LYS A 659 14.37 9.76 25.81
N GLY A 660 15.00 10.46 24.87
CA GLY A 660 16.37 10.95 25.06
C GLY A 660 16.46 11.80 26.33
N GLY A 661 17.46 11.51 27.19
CA GLY A 661 17.63 12.15 28.50
C GLY A 661 16.74 11.62 29.62
N GLN A 662 15.86 10.63 29.39
CA GLN A 662 15.05 10.02 30.44
C GLN A 662 15.93 9.27 31.46
N LEU A 663 15.66 9.42 32.74
CA LEU A 663 16.31 8.65 33.80
C LEU A 663 15.93 7.18 33.67
N LEU A 664 16.93 6.30 33.56
CA LEU A 664 16.75 4.85 33.39
C LEU A 664 17.09 4.09 34.69
N MET A 665 18.16 4.51 35.36
CA MET A 665 18.59 3.93 36.63
C MET A 665 19.53 4.87 37.39
N THR A 666 19.75 4.58 38.65
CA THR A 666 20.73 5.28 39.51
C THR A 666 21.81 4.32 39.99
N ILE A 667 23.06 4.84 40.08
CA ILE A 667 24.25 4.12 40.58
C ILE A 667 24.76 4.87 41.79
N LYS A 668 25.00 4.16 42.90
CA LYS A 668 25.51 4.74 44.16
C LYS A 668 26.94 4.31 44.39
#